data_b0215050703d727b14075047657a2435
#
_entry.id   b0215050703d727b14075047657a2435
#
_cell.length_a   1.000
_cell.length_b   1.000
_cell.length_c   1.000
_cell.angle_alpha   90.00
_cell.angle_beta   90.00
_cell.angle_gamma   90.00
#
_symmetry.space_group_name_H-M   'P 1'
#
loop_
_entity.id
_entity.type
_entity.pdbx_description
1 polymer ?
#
loop_
_entity_poly.entity_id
_entity_poly.type
_entity_poly.pdbx_seq_one_letter_code
_entity_poly.pdbx_strand_id
1 'polypeptide(L)'
;MIKKENIFRIFLMFGFIVLTVFAVIRMRPVETGILSGFLNPQNELQKQLIELSAISSSTLNVIIESQYSENIENAKDELFNLLNKTNIKKDKFNSDRLLEIYSKYPNNFISYNRRQLLKNKNYKELSQISLEQLYNPLEFFIQTPDKDPYLFATDYVLNLQNPYFDTFNNTKEFNGKYYSKIFLKVTNPKTLNKDLKTLIKFQQKCNKKEDIKVYLTGTPIHTFVTSHKSSFEINIICIISFLSIMFICKKYFNSLKIFIPILLSISFGLIVGYLTTIVILGQMHVLTIVFATSLIGISLDYSFHYIISELKNINIIKSLTVSMLTTVVAFLLLLFSGVELLKQIGIYTASGLVGVYLFVILILPMLKNFYPKTTGDIKLPNISKYRNILVLVIVIVSIIGFCRIKTSDDIRTLYIPQKKLLQAEILNNKVFKMPEIMFITIKGNSVNKIIEQEELIGDKLNKDGVLYFSLAQFLPSAKRQMENRQMVKDLYQNNLYNYANFLDLGTKNSLKKASLKNDVQDFTKNNNDVLKNFMLDKNTSYMIVFGKYKPLTLGKNINQIKLADNISQIMKSIRIKFVKILPFIFLIYFILLSICYKPLKAVKIISAPLIASIFAIGFTSLIGQQIDIFHILSIFLILGFSLDYSIFMANGGKESKDAVFISFISTFISFTLLAFTSFKLISSMGIILAIGLLTSYLLGLAFFLKKE
;
A
#
# COMPACT_ATOMS: atom_id res chain seq x y z
N MET A 1 -25.25 50.10 16.07
CA MET A 1 -25.66 48.86 16.75
C MET A 1 -25.31 47.67 15.86
N ILE A 2 -24.32 46.90 16.21
CA ILE A 2 -24.00 45.65 15.48
C ILE A 2 -25.15 44.68 15.78
N LYS A 3 -25.91 44.24 14.75
CA LYS A 3 -26.98 43.26 14.90
C LYS A 3 -26.41 41.99 15.60
N LYS A 4 -27.18 41.41 16.55
CA LYS A 4 -26.78 40.20 17.30
C LYS A 4 -26.27 39.07 16.38
N GLU A 5 -26.81 38.98 15.16
CA GLU A 5 -26.35 38.05 14.12
C GLU A 5 -24.90 38.28 13.69
N ASN A 6 -24.42 39.52 13.63
CA ASN A 6 -23.04 39.82 13.24
C ASN A 6 -22.05 39.44 14.34
N ILE A 7 -22.43 39.56 15.61
CA ILE A 7 -21.61 39.13 16.74
C ILE A 7 -21.43 37.61 16.73
N PHE A 8 -22.50 36.85 16.50
CA PHE A 8 -22.44 35.38 16.39
C PHE A 8 -21.54 34.92 15.23
N ARG A 9 -21.62 35.60 14.09
CA ARG A 9 -20.80 35.29 12.92
C ARG A 9 -19.32 35.63 13.11
N ILE A 10 -19.01 36.73 13.80
CA ILE A 10 -17.63 37.10 14.20
C ILE A 10 -17.07 36.05 15.16
N PHE A 11 -17.87 35.56 16.11
CA PHE A 11 -17.48 34.49 17.01
C PHE A 11 -17.18 33.18 16.27
N LEU A 12 -17.95 32.84 15.22
CA LEU A 12 -17.67 31.70 14.34
C LEU A 12 -16.36 31.88 13.56
N MET A 13 -16.06 33.07 13.05
CA MET A 13 -14.77 33.35 12.39
C MET A 13 -13.58 33.23 13.35
N PHE A 14 -13.75 33.70 14.59
CA PHE A 14 -12.72 33.56 15.61
C PHE A 14 -12.54 32.06 15.99
N GLY A 15 -13.62 31.33 16.15
CA GLY A 15 -13.60 29.86 16.36
C GLY A 15 -12.86 29.12 15.23
N PHE A 16 -13.03 29.59 13.98
CA PHE A 16 -12.30 29.03 12.84
C PHE A 16 -10.79 29.28 12.92
N ILE A 17 -10.37 30.47 13.31
CA ILE A 17 -8.94 30.79 13.49
C ILE A 17 -8.35 29.91 14.60
N VAL A 18 -9.05 29.75 15.71
CA VAL A 18 -8.63 28.87 16.80
C VAL A 18 -8.53 27.42 16.34
N LEU A 19 -9.49 26.93 15.57
CA LEU A 19 -9.48 25.57 15.00
C LEU A 19 -8.32 25.37 14.01
N THR A 20 -7.98 26.38 13.19
CA THR A 20 -6.82 26.32 12.29
C THR A 20 -5.51 26.22 13.05
N VAL A 21 -5.35 27.05 14.09
CA VAL A 21 -4.16 26.99 14.96
C VAL A 21 -4.06 25.62 15.65
N PHE A 22 -5.17 25.11 16.16
CA PHE A 22 -5.22 23.78 16.78
C PHE A 22 -4.90 22.64 15.80
N ALA A 23 -5.35 22.74 14.53
CA ALA A 23 -5.01 21.80 13.47
C ALA A 23 -3.51 21.76 13.19
N VAL A 24 -2.88 22.94 13.10
CA VAL A 24 -1.45 23.06 12.84
C VAL A 24 -0.64 22.48 14.00
N ILE A 25 -1.04 22.75 15.26
CA ILE A 25 -0.36 22.22 16.45
C ILE A 25 -0.50 20.70 16.55
N ARG A 26 -1.61 20.14 16.10
CA ARG A 26 -1.87 18.69 16.10
C ARG A 26 -1.47 17.97 14.81
N MET A 27 -0.71 18.57 13.92
CA MET A 27 -0.19 17.89 12.76
C MET A 27 0.55 16.61 13.17
N ARG A 28 -0.03 15.46 12.83
CA ARG A 28 0.60 14.15 13.03
C ARG A 28 1.27 13.68 11.76
N PRO A 29 2.29 12.79 11.87
CA PRO A 29 2.92 12.22 10.69
C PRO A 29 1.88 11.48 9.86
N VAL A 30 1.93 11.71 8.56
CA VAL A 30 1.02 11.10 7.59
C VAL A 30 1.58 9.73 7.20
N GLU A 31 0.74 8.70 7.27
CA GLU A 31 1.12 7.37 6.81
C GLU A 31 1.26 7.33 5.28
N THR A 32 2.35 6.73 4.81
CA THR A 32 2.67 6.65 3.38
C THR A 32 2.56 5.22 2.82
N GLY A 33 2.36 4.23 3.68
CA GLY A 33 2.26 2.83 3.29
C GLY A 33 0.97 2.54 2.52
N ILE A 34 1.04 2.32 1.22
CA ILE A 34 -0.16 2.05 0.39
C ILE A 34 -0.97 0.88 0.94
N LEU A 35 -0.30 -0.17 1.40
CA LEU A 35 -0.94 -1.39 1.88
C LEU A 35 -1.65 -1.20 3.22
N SER A 36 -1.10 -0.40 4.14
CA SER A 36 -1.73 -0.11 5.42
C SER A 36 -3.08 0.60 5.27
N GLY A 37 -3.27 1.37 4.21
CA GLY A 37 -4.53 2.03 3.90
C GLY A 37 -5.66 1.06 3.49
N PHE A 38 -5.32 -0.07 2.84
CA PHE A 38 -6.33 -1.02 2.33
C PHE A 38 -6.67 -2.15 3.29
N LEU A 39 -5.83 -2.41 4.29
CA LEU A 39 -5.98 -3.50 5.24
C LEU A 39 -6.56 -3.00 6.57
N ASN A 40 -7.35 -3.85 7.22
CA ASN A 40 -7.89 -3.55 8.54
C ASN A 40 -6.99 -4.19 9.62
N PRO A 41 -6.28 -3.40 10.45
CA PRO A 41 -5.38 -3.93 11.47
C PRO A 41 -6.09 -4.69 12.59
N GLN A 42 -7.40 -4.59 12.72
CA GLN A 42 -8.19 -5.36 13.70
C GLN A 42 -8.40 -6.82 13.27
N ASN A 43 -8.24 -7.14 11.98
CA ASN A 43 -8.29 -8.50 11.50
C ASN A 43 -6.89 -9.12 11.59
N GLU A 44 -6.76 -10.26 12.27
CA GLU A 44 -5.47 -10.88 12.56
C GLU A 44 -4.66 -11.20 11.29
N LEU A 45 -5.29 -11.80 10.28
CA LEU A 45 -4.62 -12.09 9.00
C LEU A 45 -4.16 -10.79 8.30
N GLN A 46 -5.00 -9.76 8.30
CA GLN A 46 -4.66 -8.49 7.67
C GLN A 46 -3.58 -7.74 8.45
N LYS A 47 -3.54 -7.87 9.77
CA LYS A 47 -2.44 -7.37 10.60
C LYS A 47 -1.11 -8.05 10.22
N GLN A 48 -1.11 -9.39 10.10
CA GLN A 48 0.08 -10.13 9.64
C GLN A 48 0.51 -9.67 8.24
N LEU A 49 -0.42 -9.43 7.31
CA LEU A 49 -0.12 -8.90 5.99
C LEU A 49 0.54 -7.51 6.05
N ILE A 50 0.07 -6.64 6.94
CA ILE A 50 0.68 -5.30 7.15
C ILE A 50 2.12 -5.45 7.66
N GLU A 51 2.34 -6.27 8.69
CA GLU A 51 3.65 -6.47 9.30
C GLU A 51 4.64 -7.12 8.32
N LEU A 52 4.23 -8.16 7.59
CA LEU A 52 5.06 -8.81 6.57
C LEU A 52 5.37 -7.85 5.39
N SER A 53 4.40 -7.02 5.00
CA SER A 53 4.64 -6.01 3.97
C SER A 53 5.63 -4.94 4.43
N ALA A 54 5.62 -4.57 5.71
CA ALA A 54 6.57 -3.63 6.29
C ALA A 54 8.00 -4.21 6.28
N ILE A 55 8.16 -5.51 6.60
CA ILE A 55 9.44 -6.22 6.49
C ILE A 55 9.94 -6.20 5.04
N SER A 56 9.11 -6.62 4.08
CA SER A 56 9.46 -6.60 2.66
C SER A 56 9.75 -5.19 2.13
N SER A 57 9.08 -4.17 2.68
CA SER A 57 9.28 -2.77 2.27
C SER A 57 10.49 -2.10 2.91
N SER A 58 11.15 -2.74 3.88
CA SER A 58 12.38 -2.22 4.50
C SER A 58 13.65 -2.61 3.74
N THR A 59 13.57 -3.52 2.77
CA THR A 59 14.73 -4.03 2.03
C THR A 59 14.85 -3.40 0.66
N LEU A 60 16.07 -3.12 0.24
CA LEU A 60 16.41 -2.65 -1.09
C LEU A 60 17.68 -3.33 -1.60
N ASN A 61 17.85 -3.38 -2.91
CA ASN A 61 19.00 -4.00 -3.54
C ASN A 61 19.75 -3.01 -4.41
N VAL A 62 21.07 -3.09 -4.37
CA VAL A 62 21.97 -2.42 -5.28
C VAL A 62 22.60 -3.49 -6.19
N ILE A 63 22.43 -3.36 -7.49
CA ILE A 63 23.03 -4.24 -8.47
C ILE A 63 24.10 -3.44 -9.22
N ILE A 64 25.32 -3.94 -9.24
CA ILE A 64 26.45 -3.35 -9.94
C ILE A 64 26.80 -4.24 -11.12
N GLU A 65 26.83 -3.68 -12.33
CA GLU A 65 27.21 -4.32 -13.59
C GLU A 65 28.52 -3.72 -14.07
N SER A 66 29.49 -4.55 -14.50
CA SER A 66 30.70 -4.11 -15.17
C SER A 66 31.22 -5.17 -16.13
N GLN A 67 32.08 -4.78 -17.06
CA GLN A 67 32.85 -5.69 -17.88
C GLN A 67 34.00 -6.35 -17.11
N TYR A 68 34.48 -5.71 -16.05
CA TYR A 68 35.61 -6.15 -15.23
C TYR A 68 35.18 -6.37 -13.78
N SER A 69 35.59 -7.50 -13.20
CA SER A 69 35.26 -7.83 -11.78
C SER A 69 35.90 -6.85 -10.80
N GLU A 70 37.08 -6.34 -11.08
CA GLU A 70 37.79 -5.37 -10.23
C GLU A 70 36.99 -4.04 -10.06
N ASN A 71 36.36 -3.57 -11.14
CA ASN A 71 35.52 -2.37 -11.09
C ASN A 71 34.30 -2.54 -10.18
N ILE A 72 33.80 -3.77 -10.03
CA ILE A 72 32.70 -4.09 -9.13
C ILE A 72 33.16 -3.95 -7.68
N GLU A 73 34.35 -4.49 -7.33
CA GLU A 73 34.86 -4.40 -5.95
C GLU A 73 35.14 -2.94 -5.57
N ASN A 74 35.76 -2.16 -6.45
CA ASN A 74 35.96 -0.73 -6.24
C ASN A 74 34.64 0.04 -6.01
N ALA A 75 33.59 -0.32 -6.78
CA ALA A 75 32.28 0.30 -6.60
C ALA A 75 31.58 -0.16 -5.32
N LYS A 76 31.79 -1.40 -4.86
CA LYS A 76 31.32 -1.88 -3.56
C LYS A 76 31.96 -1.11 -2.40
N ASP A 77 33.28 -0.90 -2.44
CA ASP A 77 34.00 -0.17 -1.40
C ASP A 77 33.51 1.29 -1.32
N GLU A 78 33.33 1.94 -2.50
CA GLU A 78 32.75 3.29 -2.54
C GLU A 78 31.34 3.32 -1.95
N LEU A 79 30.50 2.32 -2.26
CA LEU A 79 29.17 2.18 -1.72
C LEU A 79 29.19 2.00 -0.19
N PHE A 80 30.04 1.09 0.33
CA PHE A 80 30.13 0.84 1.79
C PHE A 80 30.62 2.06 2.56
N ASN A 81 31.59 2.79 2.04
CA ASN A 81 32.06 4.05 2.62
C ASN A 81 30.93 5.10 2.67
N LEU A 82 30.09 5.14 1.65
CA LEU A 82 28.93 6.01 1.60
C LEU A 82 27.84 5.59 2.61
N LEU A 83 27.60 4.29 2.74
CA LEU A 83 26.59 3.75 3.67
C LEU A 83 26.92 4.01 5.14
N ASN A 84 28.20 4.13 5.51
CA ASN A 84 28.61 4.50 6.86
C ASN A 84 28.03 5.85 7.33
N LYS A 85 27.67 6.74 6.38
CA LYS A 85 27.06 8.07 6.64
C LYS A 85 25.53 8.05 6.56
N THR A 86 24.91 6.90 6.42
CA THR A 86 23.46 6.73 6.24
C THR A 86 22.86 5.75 7.24
N ASN A 87 21.54 5.75 7.37
CA ASN A 87 20.80 4.75 8.13
C ASN A 87 20.34 3.56 7.25
N ILE A 88 20.99 3.39 6.10
CA ILE A 88 20.83 2.20 5.26
C ILE A 88 22.09 1.35 5.50
N LYS A 89 21.91 0.12 5.93
CA LYS A 89 23.01 -0.77 6.29
C LYS A 89 22.95 -2.05 5.46
N LYS A 90 24.11 -2.69 5.28
CA LYS A 90 24.13 -4.05 4.75
C LYS A 90 23.32 -4.93 5.70
N ASP A 91 22.45 -5.76 5.14
CA ASP A 91 21.70 -6.72 5.94
C ASP A 91 22.67 -7.81 6.41
N LYS A 92 23.28 -7.56 7.57
CA LYS A 92 24.19 -8.50 8.23
C LYS A 92 23.44 -9.15 9.37
N PHE A 93 23.35 -10.46 9.32
CA PHE A 93 23.00 -11.26 10.49
C PHE A 93 24.17 -11.24 11.46
N ASN A 94 23.94 -10.96 12.74
CA ASN A 94 25.02 -10.98 13.73
C ASN A 94 25.39 -12.44 14.03
N SER A 95 26.35 -12.96 13.25
CA SER A 95 26.76 -14.36 13.29
C SER A 95 27.66 -14.70 14.51
N ASP A 96 28.42 -13.73 15.03
CA ASP A 96 29.49 -14.04 15.99
C ASP A 96 28.97 -14.69 17.27
N ARG A 97 27.88 -14.18 17.83
CA ARG A 97 27.24 -14.74 19.01
C ARG A 97 26.63 -16.12 18.76
N LEU A 98 26.07 -16.34 17.57
CA LEU A 98 25.52 -17.65 17.19
C LEU A 98 26.65 -18.67 17.03
N LEU A 99 27.77 -18.28 16.41
CA LEU A 99 28.93 -19.15 16.26
C LEU A 99 29.50 -19.57 17.64
N GLU A 100 29.53 -18.65 18.61
CA GLU A 100 29.88 -18.96 20.00
C GLU A 100 28.93 -20.01 20.62
N ILE A 101 27.62 -19.87 20.40
CA ILE A 101 26.64 -20.84 20.90
C ILE A 101 26.82 -22.19 20.23
N TYR A 102 26.98 -22.24 18.92
CA TYR A 102 27.17 -23.49 18.17
C TYR A 102 28.46 -24.23 18.58
N SER A 103 29.53 -23.46 18.76
CA SER A 103 30.81 -24.04 19.24
C SER A 103 30.70 -24.63 20.67
N LYS A 104 29.90 -23.97 21.52
CA LYS A 104 29.74 -24.40 22.92
C LYS A 104 28.85 -25.63 23.08
N TYR A 105 27.86 -25.81 22.17
CA TYR A 105 26.86 -26.88 22.26
C TYR A 105 26.72 -27.67 20.95
N PRO A 106 27.80 -28.26 20.39
CA PRO A 106 27.79 -28.89 19.06
C PRO A 106 26.74 -29.99 18.92
N ASN A 107 26.49 -30.78 19.96
CA ASN A 107 25.56 -31.91 19.94
C ASN A 107 24.07 -31.48 19.94
N ASN A 108 23.77 -30.20 20.17
CA ASN A 108 22.41 -29.68 20.10
C ASN A 108 22.04 -29.23 18.68
N PHE A 109 23.06 -28.98 17.84
CA PHE A 109 22.92 -28.42 16.50
C PHE A 109 23.36 -29.45 15.44
N ILE A 110 22.39 -30.14 14.85
CA ILE A 110 22.63 -31.15 13.82
C ILE A 110 21.84 -30.79 12.59
N SER A 111 22.52 -30.73 11.43
CA SER A 111 21.87 -30.48 10.16
C SER A 111 20.83 -31.54 9.78
N TYR A 112 19.88 -31.19 8.94
CA TYR A 112 18.83 -32.12 8.51
C TYR A 112 19.40 -33.41 7.92
N ASN A 113 20.41 -33.34 7.03
CA ASN A 113 20.98 -34.51 6.39
C ASN A 113 21.65 -35.43 7.38
N ARG A 114 22.52 -34.90 8.26
CA ARG A 114 23.17 -35.69 9.29
C ARG A 114 22.20 -36.29 10.30
N ARG A 115 21.12 -35.58 10.60
CA ARG A 115 20.04 -36.07 11.45
C ARG A 115 19.30 -37.25 10.81
N GLN A 116 19.11 -37.29 9.49
CA GLN A 116 18.55 -38.45 8.80
C GLN A 116 19.49 -39.66 8.88
N LEU A 117 20.80 -39.47 8.72
CA LEU A 117 21.79 -40.54 8.89
C LEU A 117 21.77 -41.15 10.32
N LEU A 118 21.68 -40.27 11.33
CA LEU A 118 21.58 -40.68 12.72
C LEU A 118 20.29 -41.46 13.01
N LYS A 119 19.14 -41.01 12.53
CA LYS A 119 17.85 -41.71 12.66
C LYS A 119 17.88 -43.08 12.01
N ASN A 120 18.53 -43.23 10.89
CA ASN A 120 18.66 -44.46 10.14
C ASN A 120 19.81 -45.34 10.68
N LYS A 121 20.53 -44.88 11.74
CA LYS A 121 21.73 -45.56 12.32
C LYS A 121 22.82 -45.83 11.28
N ASN A 122 22.91 -45.01 10.22
CA ASN A 122 23.94 -45.13 9.19
C ASN A 122 25.24 -44.45 9.64
N TYR A 123 25.86 -44.97 10.68
CA TYR A 123 27.03 -44.38 11.33
C TYR A 123 28.28 -44.44 10.44
N LYS A 124 28.37 -45.44 9.53
CA LYS A 124 29.49 -45.59 8.60
C LYS A 124 29.56 -44.43 7.62
N GLU A 125 28.46 -44.13 7.00
CA GLU A 125 28.38 -43.01 6.05
C GLU A 125 28.59 -41.65 6.77
N LEU A 126 28.03 -41.49 7.97
CA LEU A 126 28.24 -40.30 8.78
C LEU A 126 29.72 -40.08 9.09
N SER A 127 30.45 -41.18 9.47
CA SER A 127 31.88 -41.12 9.73
C SER A 127 32.68 -40.75 8.47
N GLN A 128 32.33 -41.33 7.34
CA GLN A 128 32.99 -41.04 6.08
C GLN A 128 32.83 -39.55 5.68
N ILE A 129 31.60 -39.00 5.73
CA ILE A 129 31.35 -37.59 5.44
C ILE A 129 32.12 -36.69 6.41
N SER A 130 32.20 -37.03 7.68
CA SER A 130 32.94 -36.25 8.67
C SER A 130 34.45 -36.29 8.43
N LEU A 131 35.00 -37.41 7.96
CA LEU A 131 36.42 -37.54 7.55
C LEU A 131 36.72 -36.73 6.30
N GLU A 132 35.87 -36.81 5.26
CA GLU A 132 36.00 -36.02 4.03
C GLU A 132 36.01 -34.51 4.34
N GLN A 133 35.15 -34.10 5.29
CA GLN A 133 35.10 -32.73 5.75
C GLN A 133 36.36 -32.33 6.54
N LEU A 134 36.85 -33.20 7.41
CA LEU A 134 38.04 -32.96 8.22
C LEU A 134 39.33 -32.79 7.39
N TYR A 135 39.45 -33.58 6.32
CA TYR A 135 40.61 -33.52 5.42
C TYR A 135 40.49 -32.53 4.29
N ASN A 136 39.39 -31.72 4.22
CA ASN A 136 39.26 -30.68 3.24
C ASN A 136 40.10 -29.45 3.65
N PRO A 137 41.20 -29.09 2.93
CA PRO A 137 42.11 -28.04 3.33
C PRO A 137 41.52 -26.62 3.23
N LEU A 138 40.36 -26.48 2.59
CA LEU A 138 39.67 -25.21 2.41
C LEU A 138 38.57 -24.96 3.46
N GLU A 139 38.38 -25.90 4.40
CA GLU A 139 37.25 -25.86 5.31
C GLU A 139 37.60 -25.17 6.63
N PHE A 140 36.70 -24.30 7.07
CA PHE A 140 36.80 -23.60 8.35
C PHE A 140 36.10 -24.44 9.44
N PHE A 141 36.79 -24.64 10.59
CA PHE A 141 36.23 -25.37 11.72
C PHE A 141 35.75 -24.43 12.84
N ILE A 142 34.52 -24.59 13.25
CA ILE A 142 33.93 -23.83 14.37
C ILE A 142 34.40 -24.33 15.72
N GLN A 143 34.63 -25.63 15.80
CA GLN A 143 35.15 -26.30 17.00
C GLN A 143 36.22 -27.32 16.62
N THR A 144 37.15 -27.59 17.53
CA THR A 144 38.21 -28.56 17.36
C THR A 144 37.67 -30.02 17.37
N PRO A 145 38.24 -30.95 16.58
CA PRO A 145 37.76 -32.34 16.46
C PRO A 145 37.76 -33.11 17.80
N ASP A 146 38.56 -32.73 18.78
CA ASP A 146 38.55 -33.30 20.13
C ASP A 146 37.27 -32.98 20.92
N LYS A 147 36.60 -31.87 20.59
CA LYS A 147 35.34 -31.42 21.20
C LYS A 147 34.12 -31.73 20.35
N ASP A 148 34.26 -31.75 19.03
CA ASP A 148 33.22 -32.07 18.06
C ASP A 148 33.76 -33.06 17.02
N PRO A 149 33.97 -34.37 17.37
CA PRO A 149 34.61 -35.35 16.49
C PRO A 149 33.91 -35.52 15.15
N TYR A 150 32.58 -35.39 15.10
CA TYR A 150 31.80 -35.55 13.89
C TYR A 150 31.49 -34.20 13.20
N LEU A 151 32.11 -33.11 13.65
CA LEU A 151 32.01 -31.77 13.07
C LEU A 151 30.55 -31.29 12.91
N PHE A 152 29.68 -31.63 13.86
CA PHE A 152 28.26 -31.27 13.80
C PHE A 152 28.04 -29.76 13.77
N ALA A 153 28.76 -28.96 14.59
CA ALA A 153 28.65 -27.51 14.61
C ALA A 153 29.10 -26.89 13.30
N THR A 154 30.22 -27.38 12.73
CA THR A 154 30.75 -26.90 11.44
C THR A 154 29.77 -27.23 10.32
N ASP A 155 29.32 -28.46 10.20
CA ASP A 155 28.31 -28.88 9.22
C ASP A 155 27.01 -28.13 9.38
N TYR A 156 26.56 -27.88 10.60
CA TYR A 156 25.35 -27.11 10.87
C TYR A 156 25.46 -25.69 10.29
N VAL A 157 26.57 -24.99 10.55
CA VAL A 157 26.78 -23.63 10.08
C VAL A 157 26.93 -23.58 8.56
N LEU A 158 27.64 -24.54 7.96
CA LEU A 158 27.74 -24.63 6.50
C LEU A 158 26.37 -24.83 5.83
N ASN A 159 25.47 -25.61 6.48
CA ASN A 159 24.11 -25.78 6.01
C ASN A 159 23.18 -24.57 6.34
N LEU A 160 23.56 -23.72 7.31
CA LEU A 160 22.88 -22.44 7.55
C LEU A 160 23.29 -21.37 6.55
N GLN A 161 24.46 -21.49 5.90
CA GLN A 161 24.84 -20.63 4.79
C GLN A 161 23.79 -20.81 3.72
N ASN A 162 22.81 -19.89 3.73
CA ASN A 162 21.72 -19.93 2.78
C ASN A 162 22.32 -19.61 1.42
N PRO A 163 22.34 -20.55 0.45
CA PRO A 163 22.88 -20.31 -0.88
C PRO A 163 22.25 -19.10 -1.56
N TYR A 164 21.11 -18.66 -1.03
CA TYR A 164 20.43 -17.46 -1.45
C TYR A 164 21.17 -16.17 -1.07
N PHE A 165 21.78 -16.10 0.13
CA PHE A 165 22.57 -14.93 0.55
C PHE A 165 24.01 -14.97 -0.02
N ASP A 166 24.61 -16.14 -0.12
CA ASP A 166 25.98 -16.29 -0.63
C ASP A 166 26.06 -16.15 -2.15
N THR A 167 25.09 -16.70 -2.89
CA THR A 167 25.01 -16.50 -4.35
C THR A 167 24.75 -15.05 -4.75
N PHE A 168 24.25 -14.21 -3.84
CA PHE A 168 23.95 -12.82 -4.12
C PHE A 168 25.04 -11.83 -3.67
N ASN A 169 25.91 -12.22 -2.75
CA ASN A 169 27.07 -11.39 -2.38
C ASN A 169 28.27 -11.63 -3.31
N ASN A 170 28.29 -12.73 -4.07
CA ASN A 170 29.35 -13.05 -5.00
C ASN A 170 29.10 -12.40 -6.37
N THR A 171 30.18 -12.04 -7.03
CA THR A 171 30.16 -11.53 -8.40
C THR A 171 29.79 -12.67 -9.33
N LYS A 172 28.72 -12.50 -10.12
CA LYS A 172 28.21 -13.49 -11.05
C LYS A 172 28.45 -13.03 -12.49
N GLU A 173 28.98 -13.91 -13.30
CA GLU A 173 29.10 -13.66 -14.74
C GLU A 173 27.81 -14.04 -15.46
N PHE A 174 27.34 -13.15 -16.33
CA PHE A 174 26.18 -13.36 -17.17
C PHE A 174 26.34 -12.58 -18.50
N ASN A 175 26.26 -13.28 -19.64
CA ASN A 175 26.43 -12.71 -20.98
C ASN A 175 27.71 -11.86 -21.14
N GLY A 176 28.85 -12.35 -20.65
CA GLY A 176 30.15 -11.68 -20.77
C GLY A 176 30.30 -10.42 -19.90
N LYS A 177 29.46 -10.24 -18.89
CA LYS A 177 29.55 -9.18 -17.92
C LYS A 177 29.45 -9.73 -16.50
N TYR A 178 30.05 -9.02 -15.58
CA TYR A 178 30.03 -9.34 -14.17
C TYR A 178 28.94 -8.53 -13.46
N TYR A 179 28.21 -9.19 -12.56
CA TYR A 179 27.11 -8.60 -11.78
C TYR A 179 27.29 -8.92 -10.31
N SER A 180 27.14 -7.93 -9.47
CA SER A 180 27.07 -8.14 -8.02
C SER A 180 25.81 -7.52 -7.47
N LYS A 181 25.13 -8.22 -6.55
CA LYS A 181 23.93 -7.77 -5.87
C LYS A 181 24.20 -7.62 -4.37
N ILE A 182 23.84 -6.47 -3.82
CA ILE A 182 24.04 -6.14 -2.43
C ILE A 182 22.67 -5.90 -1.81
N PHE A 183 22.36 -6.64 -0.74
CA PHE A 183 21.14 -6.46 0.05
C PHE A 183 21.37 -5.40 1.12
N LEU A 184 20.47 -4.43 1.15
CA LEU A 184 20.49 -3.32 2.10
C LEU A 184 19.17 -3.25 2.85
N LYS A 185 19.25 -2.90 4.14
CA LYS A 185 18.09 -2.71 5.02
C LYS A 185 18.03 -1.28 5.53
N VAL A 186 16.84 -0.72 5.49
CA VAL A 186 16.55 0.59 6.07
C VAL A 186 16.34 0.43 7.56
N THR A 187 17.16 1.07 8.37
CA THR A 187 17.08 1.00 9.84
C THR A 187 16.25 2.13 10.46
N ASN A 188 16.16 3.26 9.77
CA ASN A 188 15.38 4.41 10.23
C ASN A 188 14.49 4.98 9.11
N PRO A 189 13.17 4.77 9.17
CA PRO A 189 12.26 5.30 8.16
C PRO A 189 12.22 6.83 8.08
N LYS A 190 12.54 7.55 9.17
CA LYS A 190 12.49 9.03 9.19
C LYS A 190 13.54 9.67 8.31
N THR A 191 14.70 9.03 8.13
CA THR A 191 15.78 9.55 7.29
C THR A 191 15.78 8.99 5.87
N LEU A 192 14.85 8.08 5.57
CA LEU A 192 14.80 7.31 4.33
C LEU A 192 14.94 8.19 3.08
N ASN A 193 14.18 9.27 2.98
CA ASN A 193 14.21 10.15 1.81
C ASN A 193 15.58 10.80 1.58
N LYS A 194 16.30 11.16 2.65
CA LYS A 194 17.65 11.72 2.57
C LYS A 194 18.65 10.66 2.14
N ASP A 195 18.56 9.49 2.75
CA ASP A 195 19.48 8.38 2.51
C ASP A 195 19.33 7.82 1.08
N LEU A 196 18.08 7.70 0.58
CA LEU A 196 17.81 7.29 -0.80
C LEU A 196 18.29 8.32 -1.84
N LYS A 197 18.18 9.63 -1.56
CA LYS A 197 18.79 10.66 -2.42
C LYS A 197 20.30 10.47 -2.53
N THR A 198 20.96 10.06 -1.45
CA THR A 198 22.39 9.79 -1.43
C THR A 198 22.74 8.57 -2.30
N LEU A 199 21.96 7.47 -2.22
CA LEU A 199 22.13 6.31 -3.09
C LEU A 199 21.87 6.62 -4.58
N ILE A 200 20.86 7.43 -4.87
CA ILE A 200 20.59 7.85 -6.26
C ILE A 200 21.73 8.71 -6.82
N LYS A 201 22.32 9.58 -6.00
CA LYS A 201 23.52 10.34 -6.42
C LYS A 201 24.70 9.42 -6.70
N PHE A 202 24.91 8.38 -5.87
CA PHE A 202 25.92 7.35 -6.12
C PHE A 202 25.66 6.64 -7.44
N GLN A 203 24.42 6.17 -7.69
CA GLN A 203 24.02 5.57 -8.95
C GLN A 203 24.33 6.49 -10.14
N GLN A 204 23.96 7.77 -10.04
CA GLN A 204 24.22 8.75 -11.12
C GLN A 204 25.70 8.99 -11.36
N LYS A 205 26.53 8.99 -10.29
CA LYS A 205 27.98 9.12 -10.38
C LYS A 205 28.61 7.92 -11.09
N CYS A 206 28.23 6.70 -10.68
CA CYS A 206 28.76 5.47 -11.29
C CYS A 206 28.32 5.34 -12.75
N ASN A 207 27.05 5.64 -13.07
CA ASN A 207 26.52 5.53 -14.42
C ASN A 207 27.05 6.58 -15.42
N LYS A 208 27.83 7.55 -14.97
CA LYS A 208 28.61 8.45 -15.85
C LYS A 208 29.92 7.82 -16.32
N LYS A 209 30.40 6.77 -15.66
CA LYS A 209 31.58 5.98 -16.09
C LYS A 209 31.11 4.98 -17.14
N GLU A 210 31.90 4.78 -18.21
CA GLU A 210 31.50 3.89 -19.32
C GLU A 210 31.41 2.43 -18.90
N ASP A 211 32.24 2.00 -17.95
CA ASP A 211 32.39 0.58 -17.59
C ASP A 211 31.55 0.11 -16.42
N ILE A 212 30.83 0.99 -15.72
CA ILE A 212 30.06 0.62 -14.53
C ILE A 212 28.62 1.10 -14.66
N LYS A 213 27.67 0.19 -14.46
CA LYS A 213 26.25 0.54 -14.32
C LYS A 213 25.71 0.06 -12.98
N VAL A 214 25.05 0.97 -12.28
CA VAL A 214 24.41 0.69 -10.99
C VAL A 214 22.90 0.77 -11.14
N TYR A 215 22.21 -0.26 -10.66
CA TYR A 215 20.76 -0.34 -10.66
C TYR A 215 20.28 -0.45 -9.20
N LEU A 216 19.24 0.29 -8.89
CA LEU A 216 18.59 0.27 -7.58
C LEU A 216 17.22 -0.39 -7.72
N THR A 217 16.92 -1.37 -6.88
CA THR A 217 15.63 -2.08 -6.86
C THR A 217 15.11 -2.25 -5.44
N GLY A 218 13.85 -2.61 -5.31
CA GLY A 218 13.21 -2.83 -4.01
C GLY A 218 12.16 -1.76 -3.67
N THR A 219 11.24 -2.13 -2.81
CA THR A 219 10.07 -1.31 -2.46
C THR A 219 10.40 0.11 -2.01
N PRO A 220 11.45 0.37 -1.19
CA PRO A 220 11.80 1.74 -0.80
C PRO A 220 12.12 2.65 -1.99
N ILE A 221 12.84 2.13 -2.99
CA ILE A 221 13.22 2.88 -4.20
C ILE A 221 11.96 3.20 -5.02
N HIS A 222 11.11 2.19 -5.24
CA HIS A 222 9.85 2.39 -5.96
C HIS A 222 8.96 3.42 -5.29
N THR A 223 8.79 3.32 -3.97
CA THR A 223 7.99 4.26 -3.18
C THR A 223 8.57 5.68 -3.26
N PHE A 224 9.88 5.84 -3.12
CA PHE A 224 10.54 7.13 -3.19
C PHE A 224 10.35 7.80 -4.57
N VAL A 225 10.66 7.09 -5.64
CA VAL A 225 10.57 7.62 -7.01
C VAL A 225 9.11 7.96 -7.37
N THR A 226 8.17 7.10 -6.97
CA THR A 226 6.75 7.32 -7.22
C THR A 226 6.21 8.47 -6.41
N SER A 227 6.54 8.59 -5.12
CA SER A 227 6.06 9.68 -4.28
C SER A 227 6.54 11.05 -4.77
N HIS A 228 7.80 11.14 -5.21
CA HIS A 228 8.33 12.38 -5.78
C HIS A 228 7.62 12.75 -7.08
N LYS A 229 7.40 11.79 -7.98
CA LYS A 229 6.69 12.03 -9.24
C LYS A 229 5.23 12.40 -8.98
N SER A 230 4.55 11.68 -8.11
CA SER A 230 3.15 11.94 -7.77
C SER A 230 2.99 13.31 -7.09
N SER A 231 3.90 13.70 -6.20
CA SER A 231 3.86 15.04 -5.59
C SER A 231 3.99 16.15 -6.64
N PHE A 232 4.87 15.97 -7.62
CA PHE A 232 5.01 16.93 -8.72
C PHE A 232 3.74 17.00 -9.58
N GLU A 233 3.17 15.85 -9.96
CA GLU A 233 1.93 15.76 -10.72
C GLU A 233 0.74 16.40 -9.97
N ILE A 234 0.60 16.12 -8.67
CA ILE A 234 -0.44 16.69 -7.82
C ILE A 234 -0.30 18.21 -7.75
N ASN A 235 0.91 18.74 -7.56
CA ASN A 235 1.14 20.17 -7.55
C ASN A 235 0.72 20.84 -8.87
N ILE A 236 1.05 20.24 -10.02
CA ILE A 236 0.62 20.72 -11.34
C ILE A 236 -0.91 20.71 -11.46
N ILE A 237 -1.56 19.61 -11.06
CA ILE A 237 -3.01 19.48 -11.09
C ILE A 237 -3.67 20.56 -10.21
N CYS A 238 -3.16 20.78 -9.00
CA CYS A 238 -3.66 21.83 -8.13
C CYS A 238 -3.52 23.23 -8.76
N ILE A 239 -2.36 23.52 -9.36
CA ILE A 239 -2.13 24.82 -10.03
C ILE A 239 -3.07 24.99 -11.22
N ILE A 240 -3.20 23.98 -12.09
CA ILE A 240 -4.09 24.05 -13.26
C ILE A 240 -5.55 24.18 -12.81
N SER A 241 -5.99 23.41 -11.82
CA SER A 241 -7.35 23.52 -11.26
C SER A 241 -7.60 24.92 -10.71
N PHE A 242 -6.66 25.45 -9.93
CA PHE A 242 -6.74 26.81 -9.37
C PHE A 242 -6.84 27.88 -10.46
N LEU A 243 -5.96 27.81 -11.47
CA LEU A 243 -5.99 28.76 -12.61
C LEU A 243 -7.26 28.64 -13.44
N SER A 244 -7.77 27.42 -13.63
CA SER A 244 -9.03 27.16 -14.33
C SER A 244 -10.22 27.79 -13.61
N ILE A 245 -10.30 27.64 -12.28
CA ILE A 245 -11.33 28.26 -11.46
C ILE A 245 -11.23 29.79 -11.52
N MET A 246 -10.03 30.32 -11.40
CA MET A 246 -9.79 31.77 -11.52
C MET A 246 -10.21 32.31 -12.89
N PHE A 247 -9.93 31.57 -13.97
CA PHE A 247 -10.36 31.91 -15.32
C PHE A 247 -11.89 31.89 -15.46
N ILE A 248 -12.55 30.85 -14.91
CA ILE A 248 -14.02 30.76 -14.91
C ILE A 248 -14.63 31.96 -14.17
N CYS A 249 -14.09 32.27 -12.97
CA CYS A 249 -14.54 33.43 -12.20
C CYS A 249 -14.40 34.75 -12.97
N LYS A 250 -13.24 34.98 -13.63
CA LYS A 250 -13.01 36.17 -14.43
C LYS A 250 -13.96 36.25 -15.63
N LYS A 251 -14.14 35.13 -16.33
CA LYS A 251 -14.96 35.12 -17.57
C LYS A 251 -16.45 35.29 -17.30
N TYR A 252 -16.98 34.63 -16.25
CA TYR A 252 -18.41 34.65 -15.95
C TYR A 252 -18.82 35.83 -15.09
N PHE A 253 -18.04 36.15 -14.06
CA PHE A 253 -18.38 37.24 -13.12
C PHE A 253 -17.71 38.56 -13.45
N ASN A 254 -16.86 38.61 -14.46
CA ASN A 254 -16.05 39.79 -14.83
C ASN A 254 -15.28 40.41 -13.64
N SER A 255 -15.04 39.60 -12.57
CA SER A 255 -14.39 40.03 -11.34
C SER A 255 -13.56 38.89 -10.76
N LEU A 256 -12.32 39.19 -10.37
CA LEU A 256 -11.50 38.26 -9.62
C LEU A 256 -11.73 38.31 -8.09
N LYS A 257 -12.39 39.37 -7.60
CA LYS A 257 -12.64 39.56 -6.16
C LYS A 257 -13.49 38.44 -5.59
N ILE A 258 -14.39 37.86 -6.38
CA ILE A 258 -15.26 36.75 -5.99
C ILE A 258 -14.49 35.49 -5.63
N PHE A 259 -13.24 35.36 -6.10
CA PHE A 259 -12.38 34.23 -5.81
C PHE A 259 -12.00 34.13 -4.31
N ILE A 260 -11.92 35.30 -3.63
CA ILE A 260 -11.56 35.34 -2.19
C ILE A 260 -12.57 34.58 -1.31
N PRO A 261 -13.87 34.88 -1.33
CA PRO A 261 -14.85 34.15 -0.52
C PRO A 261 -14.96 32.66 -0.89
N ILE A 262 -14.78 32.33 -2.17
CA ILE A 262 -14.75 30.95 -2.64
C ILE A 262 -13.53 30.19 -2.06
N LEU A 263 -12.34 30.81 -2.13
CA LEU A 263 -11.13 30.21 -1.55
C LEU A 263 -11.24 30.02 -0.05
N LEU A 264 -11.84 30.97 0.65
CA LEU A 264 -12.09 30.84 2.11
C LEU A 264 -13.05 29.68 2.42
N SER A 265 -14.10 29.47 1.61
CA SER A 265 -15.03 28.34 1.82
C SER A 265 -14.35 26.99 1.62
N ILE A 266 -13.50 26.87 0.60
CA ILE A 266 -12.70 25.67 0.34
C ILE A 266 -11.75 25.41 1.53
N SER A 267 -10.99 26.43 1.93
CA SER A 267 -10.03 26.32 3.03
C SER A 267 -10.72 25.88 4.33
N PHE A 268 -11.90 26.44 4.61
CA PHE A 268 -12.70 26.05 5.77
C PHE A 268 -13.09 24.57 5.72
N GLY A 269 -13.60 24.09 4.59
CA GLY A 269 -13.96 22.69 4.41
C GLY A 269 -12.79 21.76 4.56
N LEU A 270 -11.63 22.08 3.96
CA LEU A 270 -10.40 21.27 4.08
C LEU A 270 -9.92 21.15 5.53
N ILE A 271 -9.97 22.25 6.29
CA ILE A 271 -9.56 22.28 7.69
C ILE A 271 -10.52 21.48 8.58
N VAL A 272 -11.83 21.66 8.40
CA VAL A 272 -12.85 20.88 9.14
C VAL A 272 -12.70 19.39 8.85
N GLY A 273 -12.53 19.01 7.57
CA GLY A 273 -12.29 17.63 7.16
C GLY A 273 -11.03 17.05 7.80
N TYR A 274 -9.92 17.78 7.76
CA TYR A 274 -8.66 17.37 8.37
C TYR A 274 -8.79 17.15 9.88
N LEU A 275 -9.31 18.14 10.60
CA LEU A 275 -9.47 18.07 12.05
C LEU A 275 -10.36 16.93 12.49
N THR A 276 -11.51 16.77 11.84
CA THR A 276 -12.47 15.71 12.16
C THR A 276 -11.84 14.34 11.95
N THR A 277 -11.10 14.16 10.86
CA THR A 277 -10.42 12.89 10.57
C THR A 277 -9.37 12.56 11.62
N ILE A 278 -8.53 13.54 12.00
CA ILE A 278 -7.50 13.35 13.04
C ILE A 278 -8.11 13.09 14.41
N VAL A 279 -9.19 13.77 14.76
CA VAL A 279 -9.86 13.59 16.06
C VAL A 279 -10.49 12.20 16.17
N ILE A 280 -11.16 11.74 15.11
CA ILE A 280 -11.89 10.44 15.12
C ILE A 280 -10.93 9.26 14.97
N LEU A 281 -9.98 9.32 14.03
CA LEU A 281 -9.14 8.19 13.65
C LEU A 281 -7.69 8.27 14.17
N GLY A 282 -7.27 9.42 14.66
CA GLY A 282 -5.95 9.63 15.25
C GLY A 282 -4.79 9.72 14.24
N GLN A 283 -5.00 9.31 12.99
CA GLN A 283 -4.00 9.27 11.91
C GLN A 283 -4.66 9.57 10.57
N MET A 284 -3.85 9.95 9.57
CA MET A 284 -4.31 10.20 8.22
C MET A 284 -3.32 9.64 7.19
N HIS A 285 -3.84 9.06 6.11
CA HIS A 285 -3.05 8.50 5.02
C HIS A 285 -2.83 9.54 3.92
N VAL A 286 -1.65 9.52 3.25
CA VAL A 286 -1.35 10.44 2.12
C VAL A 286 -2.43 10.41 1.04
N LEU A 287 -2.92 9.22 0.69
CA LEU A 287 -3.98 9.09 -0.30
C LEU A 287 -5.28 9.79 0.11
N THR A 288 -5.60 9.89 1.41
CA THR A 288 -6.75 10.67 1.89
C THR A 288 -6.59 12.14 1.54
N ILE A 289 -5.37 12.69 1.66
CA ILE A 289 -5.08 14.08 1.25
C ILE A 289 -5.23 14.25 -0.25
N VAL A 290 -4.80 13.28 -1.05
CA VAL A 290 -4.99 13.31 -2.51
C VAL A 290 -6.48 13.32 -2.85
N PHE A 291 -7.29 12.49 -2.19
CA PHE A 291 -8.74 12.52 -2.35
C PHE A 291 -9.39 13.78 -1.82
N ALA A 292 -8.78 14.43 -0.82
CA ALA A 292 -9.22 15.73 -0.32
C ALA A 292 -9.22 16.82 -1.41
N THR A 293 -8.36 16.69 -2.43
CA THR A 293 -8.38 17.61 -3.57
C THR A 293 -9.70 17.56 -4.35
N SER A 294 -10.41 16.42 -4.31
CA SER A 294 -11.76 16.30 -4.89
C SER A 294 -12.78 17.16 -4.16
N LEU A 295 -12.61 17.37 -2.85
CA LEU A 295 -13.45 18.26 -2.05
C LEU A 295 -13.39 19.71 -2.57
N ILE A 296 -12.28 20.13 -3.17
CA ILE A 296 -12.13 21.46 -3.76
C ILE A 296 -13.21 21.69 -4.84
N GLY A 297 -13.39 20.73 -5.76
CA GLY A 297 -14.40 20.81 -6.79
C GLY A 297 -15.82 20.95 -6.23
N ILE A 298 -16.18 20.11 -5.26
CA ILE A 298 -17.52 20.10 -4.65
C ILE A 298 -17.78 21.34 -3.80
N SER A 299 -16.76 21.84 -3.11
CA SER A 299 -16.86 23.06 -2.29
C SER A 299 -17.19 24.30 -3.14
N LEU A 300 -16.67 24.31 -4.38
CA LEU A 300 -16.97 25.34 -5.37
C LEU A 300 -18.44 25.35 -5.75
N ASP A 301 -19.04 24.18 -5.90
CA ASP A 301 -20.42 24.03 -6.35
C ASP A 301 -21.39 24.76 -5.42
N TYR A 302 -21.26 24.58 -4.11
CA TYR A 302 -22.12 25.25 -3.12
C TYR A 302 -21.91 26.78 -3.14
N SER A 303 -20.67 27.23 -3.23
CA SER A 303 -20.35 28.66 -3.30
C SER A 303 -20.89 29.31 -4.57
N PHE A 304 -20.72 28.71 -5.74
CA PHE A 304 -21.23 29.21 -7.01
C PHE A 304 -22.76 29.24 -7.04
N HIS A 305 -23.40 28.16 -6.62
CA HIS A 305 -24.86 28.10 -6.56
C HIS A 305 -25.42 29.19 -5.64
N TYR A 306 -24.82 29.37 -4.44
CA TYR A 306 -25.28 30.41 -3.52
C TYR A 306 -25.10 31.80 -4.06
N ILE A 307 -23.92 32.14 -4.59
CA ILE A 307 -23.63 33.49 -5.11
C ILE A 307 -24.50 33.82 -6.32
N ILE A 308 -24.65 32.91 -7.28
CA ILE A 308 -25.48 33.12 -8.46
C ILE A 308 -26.95 33.24 -8.10
N SER A 309 -27.42 32.46 -7.14
CA SER A 309 -28.81 32.53 -6.67
C SER A 309 -29.10 33.85 -5.96
N GLU A 310 -28.18 34.35 -5.14
CA GLU A 310 -28.31 35.64 -4.47
C GLU A 310 -28.37 36.79 -5.50
N LEU A 311 -27.54 36.75 -6.55
CA LEU A 311 -27.53 37.73 -7.63
C LEU A 311 -28.80 37.69 -8.49
N LYS A 312 -29.44 36.52 -8.63
CA LYS A 312 -30.68 36.33 -9.39
C LYS A 312 -31.94 36.31 -8.52
N ASN A 313 -31.84 36.61 -7.23
CA ASN A 313 -32.92 36.56 -6.23
C ASN A 313 -33.70 35.25 -6.18
N ILE A 314 -32.99 34.11 -6.27
CA ILE A 314 -33.55 32.77 -6.24
C ILE A 314 -33.33 32.14 -4.85
N ASN A 315 -34.36 31.55 -4.25
CA ASN A 315 -34.18 30.80 -2.99
C ASN A 315 -33.77 29.36 -3.28
N ILE A 316 -32.51 29.05 -3.03
CA ILE A 316 -31.94 27.69 -3.26
C ILE A 316 -31.56 26.96 -1.96
N ILE A 317 -31.82 27.51 -0.78
CA ILE A 317 -31.39 26.91 0.48
C ILE A 317 -31.85 25.48 0.61
N LYS A 318 -33.11 25.18 0.27
CA LYS A 318 -33.64 23.80 0.27
C LYS A 318 -32.85 22.87 -0.66
N SER A 319 -32.53 23.32 -1.88
CA SER A 319 -31.79 22.52 -2.84
C SER A 319 -30.36 22.29 -2.39
N LEU A 320 -29.69 23.31 -1.81
CA LEU A 320 -28.37 23.21 -1.22
C LEU A 320 -28.32 22.21 -0.04
N THR A 321 -29.32 22.28 0.84
CA THR A 321 -29.40 21.38 1.99
C THR A 321 -29.61 19.92 1.55
N VAL A 322 -30.50 19.68 0.58
CA VAL A 322 -30.75 18.33 0.07
C VAL A 322 -29.52 17.79 -0.68
N SER A 323 -28.86 18.60 -1.50
CA SER A 323 -27.61 18.29 -2.16
C SER A 323 -26.53 17.90 -1.16
N MET A 324 -26.32 18.72 -0.13
CA MET A 324 -25.36 18.43 0.94
C MET A 324 -25.69 17.11 1.64
N LEU A 325 -26.93 16.86 2.01
CA LEU A 325 -27.35 15.64 2.71
C LEU A 325 -27.12 14.40 1.84
N THR A 326 -27.49 14.43 0.57
CA THR A 326 -27.29 13.29 -0.34
C THR A 326 -25.81 12.98 -0.54
N THR A 327 -24.99 13.99 -0.71
CA THR A 327 -23.55 13.82 -0.91
C THR A 327 -22.85 13.35 0.37
N VAL A 328 -23.19 13.91 1.53
CA VAL A 328 -22.68 13.45 2.84
C VAL A 328 -23.03 11.98 3.08
N VAL A 329 -24.28 11.58 2.81
CA VAL A 329 -24.69 10.17 2.95
C VAL A 329 -23.86 9.25 2.05
N ALA A 330 -23.56 9.65 0.80
CA ALA A 330 -22.69 8.87 -0.09
C ALA A 330 -21.33 8.60 0.53
N PHE A 331 -20.70 9.64 1.08
CA PHE A 331 -19.38 9.50 1.70
C PHE A 331 -19.42 8.74 3.04
N LEU A 332 -20.46 8.91 3.84
CA LEU A 332 -20.60 8.15 5.08
C LEU A 332 -20.79 6.64 4.85
N LEU A 333 -21.35 6.24 3.71
CA LEU A 333 -21.45 4.82 3.36
C LEU A 333 -20.09 4.15 3.17
N LEU A 334 -19.04 4.92 2.86
CA LEU A 334 -17.66 4.40 2.80
C LEU A 334 -17.15 3.91 4.17
N LEU A 335 -17.75 4.35 5.28
CA LEU A 335 -17.41 3.85 6.63
C LEU A 335 -17.65 2.34 6.78
N PHE A 336 -18.62 1.80 6.05
CA PHE A 336 -18.97 0.37 6.08
C PHE A 336 -18.10 -0.49 5.17
N SER A 337 -17.10 0.10 4.52
CA SER A 337 -16.20 -0.60 3.59
C SER A 337 -15.35 -1.70 4.24
N GLY A 338 -15.00 -1.52 5.52
CA GLY A 338 -13.98 -2.33 6.18
C GLY A 338 -12.54 -1.97 5.78
N VAL A 339 -12.35 -0.90 4.98
CA VAL A 339 -11.06 -0.40 4.50
C VAL A 339 -10.73 0.90 5.20
N GLU A 340 -9.58 0.98 5.85
CA GLU A 340 -9.22 2.15 6.66
C GLU A 340 -9.10 3.43 5.84
N LEU A 341 -8.48 3.35 4.66
CA LEU A 341 -8.39 4.47 3.72
C LEU A 341 -9.76 5.03 3.33
N LEU A 342 -10.72 4.15 3.04
CA LEU A 342 -12.06 4.57 2.61
C LEU A 342 -12.86 5.19 3.76
N LYS A 343 -12.67 4.71 4.99
CA LYS A 343 -13.23 5.35 6.18
C LYS A 343 -12.67 6.75 6.35
N GLN A 344 -11.35 6.92 6.18
CA GLN A 344 -10.70 8.23 6.26
C GLN A 344 -11.24 9.18 5.19
N ILE A 345 -11.34 8.73 3.93
CA ILE A 345 -11.91 9.52 2.83
C ILE A 345 -13.36 9.90 3.14
N GLY A 346 -14.16 8.94 3.61
CA GLY A 346 -15.57 9.16 3.97
C GLY A 346 -15.74 10.22 5.04
N ILE A 347 -15.01 10.11 6.16
CA ILE A 347 -15.05 11.08 7.26
C ILE A 347 -14.56 12.45 6.81
N TYR A 348 -13.41 12.48 6.12
CA TYR A 348 -12.79 13.73 5.66
C TYR A 348 -13.74 14.49 4.74
N THR A 349 -14.28 13.82 3.73
CA THR A 349 -15.11 14.49 2.72
C THR A 349 -16.48 14.85 3.28
N ALA A 350 -17.12 13.97 4.05
CA ALA A 350 -18.42 14.25 4.65
C ALA A 350 -18.35 15.45 5.61
N SER A 351 -17.39 15.46 6.52
CA SER A 351 -17.22 16.58 7.47
C SER A 351 -16.75 17.87 6.78
N GLY A 352 -15.88 17.76 5.79
CA GLY A 352 -15.46 18.88 4.96
C GLY A 352 -16.62 19.53 4.23
N LEU A 353 -17.52 18.73 3.62
CA LEU A 353 -18.73 19.22 2.93
C LEU A 353 -19.69 19.94 3.89
N VAL A 354 -19.90 19.35 5.08
CA VAL A 354 -20.70 20.03 6.12
C VAL A 354 -20.05 21.35 6.51
N GLY A 355 -18.72 21.39 6.64
CA GLY A 355 -17.98 22.63 6.90
C GLY A 355 -18.20 23.67 5.82
N VAL A 356 -18.04 23.30 4.55
CA VAL A 356 -18.31 24.21 3.42
C VAL A 356 -19.74 24.70 3.42
N TYR A 357 -20.71 23.81 3.60
CA TYR A 357 -22.13 24.19 3.66
C TYR A 357 -22.40 25.21 4.77
N LEU A 358 -21.87 24.99 5.97
CA LEU A 358 -22.00 25.93 7.07
C LEU A 358 -21.35 27.28 6.76
N PHE A 359 -20.16 27.27 6.13
CA PHE A 359 -19.52 28.50 5.70
C PHE A 359 -20.37 29.26 4.69
N VAL A 360 -20.91 28.56 3.69
CA VAL A 360 -21.74 29.16 2.62
C VAL A 360 -23.02 29.77 3.17
N ILE A 361 -23.69 29.12 4.13
CA ILE A 361 -24.96 29.64 4.69
C ILE A 361 -24.70 30.74 5.71
N LEU A 362 -23.66 30.63 6.54
CA LEU A 362 -23.46 31.53 7.69
C LEU A 362 -22.51 32.69 7.41
N ILE A 363 -21.41 32.43 6.69
CA ILE A 363 -20.31 33.39 6.52
C ILE A 363 -20.34 34.08 5.16
N LEU A 364 -20.64 33.33 4.10
CA LEU A 364 -20.63 33.86 2.74
C LEU A 364 -21.58 35.06 2.55
N PRO A 365 -22.77 35.15 3.17
CA PRO A 365 -23.63 36.32 3.14
C PRO A 365 -23.00 37.62 3.66
N MET A 366 -21.96 37.51 4.54
CA MET A 366 -21.25 38.71 5.05
C MET A 366 -20.24 39.27 4.05
N LEU A 367 -19.85 38.45 3.08
CA LEU A 367 -18.84 38.76 2.10
C LEU A 367 -19.42 39.34 0.79
N LYS A 368 -20.67 39.89 0.84
CA LYS A 368 -21.36 40.47 -0.33
C LYS A 368 -20.56 41.59 -1.03
N ASN A 369 -19.67 42.28 -0.32
CA ASN A 369 -18.78 43.28 -0.89
C ASN A 369 -17.84 42.75 -1.99
N PHE A 370 -17.60 41.43 -1.98
CA PHE A 370 -16.80 40.74 -3.00
C PHE A 370 -17.64 40.25 -4.18
N TYR A 371 -18.98 40.36 -4.14
CA TYR A 371 -19.85 39.85 -5.18
C TYR A 371 -19.76 40.78 -6.41
N PRO A 372 -19.86 40.20 -7.59
CA PRO A 372 -19.92 40.99 -8.83
C PRO A 372 -21.26 41.74 -8.96
N LYS A 373 -21.27 42.82 -9.69
CA LYS A 373 -22.51 43.56 -9.98
C LYS A 373 -23.36 42.91 -11.07
N THR A 374 -22.73 42.16 -11.95
CA THR A 374 -23.36 41.51 -13.12
C THR A 374 -22.85 40.09 -13.29
N THR A 375 -23.68 39.21 -13.79
CA THR A 375 -23.35 37.85 -14.21
C THR A 375 -23.39 37.75 -15.73
N GLY A 376 -22.51 36.97 -16.33
CA GLY A 376 -22.59 36.58 -17.73
C GLY A 376 -23.78 35.64 -17.99
N ASP A 377 -24.31 35.67 -19.18
CA ASP A 377 -25.28 34.67 -19.66
C ASP A 377 -24.58 33.60 -20.48
N ILE A 378 -24.81 32.34 -20.12
CA ILE A 378 -24.26 31.18 -20.83
C ILE A 378 -25.30 30.63 -21.81
N LYS A 379 -25.01 30.78 -23.11
CA LYS A 379 -25.85 30.17 -24.15
C LYS A 379 -25.55 28.68 -24.23
N LEU A 380 -26.38 27.87 -23.60
CA LEU A 380 -26.26 26.40 -23.66
C LEU A 380 -27.05 25.84 -24.86
N PRO A 381 -26.52 24.81 -25.54
CA PRO A 381 -27.23 24.16 -26.63
C PRO A 381 -28.53 23.48 -26.12
N ASN A 382 -29.58 23.52 -26.94
CA ASN A 382 -30.84 22.86 -26.58
C ASN A 382 -30.75 21.34 -26.82
N ILE A 383 -30.23 20.64 -25.85
CA ILE A 383 -30.04 19.19 -25.90
C ILE A 383 -31.35 18.42 -25.70
N SER A 384 -32.38 19.07 -25.15
CA SER A 384 -33.69 18.41 -24.90
C SER A 384 -34.33 17.86 -26.18
N LYS A 385 -34.05 18.47 -27.35
CA LYS A 385 -34.51 17.99 -28.67
C LYS A 385 -33.97 16.59 -28.99
N TYR A 386 -32.76 16.29 -28.58
CA TYR A 386 -32.09 15.00 -28.89
C TYR A 386 -32.13 13.99 -27.73
N ARG A 387 -32.99 14.21 -26.72
CA ARG A 387 -33.04 13.40 -25.49
C ARG A 387 -33.14 11.90 -25.78
N ASN A 388 -34.07 11.51 -26.65
CA ASN A 388 -34.33 10.08 -26.91
C ASN A 388 -33.16 9.43 -27.65
N ILE A 389 -32.51 10.15 -28.56
CA ILE A 389 -31.33 9.69 -29.30
C ILE A 389 -30.16 9.57 -28.32
N LEU A 390 -29.94 10.56 -27.45
CA LEU A 390 -28.90 10.54 -26.45
C LEU A 390 -29.04 9.32 -25.51
N VAL A 391 -30.25 9.10 -24.98
CA VAL A 391 -30.52 7.94 -24.11
C VAL A 391 -30.29 6.63 -24.85
N LEU A 392 -30.75 6.53 -26.10
CA LEU A 392 -30.57 5.33 -26.92
C LEU A 392 -29.10 5.00 -27.16
N VAL A 393 -28.29 6.01 -27.53
CA VAL A 393 -26.84 5.86 -27.71
C VAL A 393 -26.16 5.41 -26.41
N ILE A 394 -26.50 6.04 -25.29
CA ILE A 394 -25.97 5.69 -23.97
C ILE A 394 -26.31 4.22 -23.64
N VAL A 395 -27.55 3.79 -23.86
CA VAL A 395 -27.99 2.40 -23.58
C VAL A 395 -27.22 1.41 -24.47
N ILE A 396 -27.15 1.67 -25.78
CA ILE A 396 -26.44 0.76 -26.71
C ILE A 396 -24.98 0.62 -26.33
N VAL A 397 -24.29 1.75 -26.12
CA VAL A 397 -22.87 1.76 -25.72
C VAL A 397 -22.67 1.05 -24.38
N SER A 398 -23.58 1.24 -23.43
CA SER A 398 -23.54 0.54 -22.14
C SER A 398 -23.67 -0.96 -22.32
N ILE A 399 -24.64 -1.44 -23.10
CA ILE A 399 -24.87 -2.89 -23.35
C ILE A 399 -23.60 -3.50 -23.97
N ILE A 400 -23.06 -2.90 -25.03
CA ILE A 400 -21.83 -3.39 -25.69
C ILE A 400 -20.67 -3.42 -24.70
N GLY A 401 -20.55 -2.39 -23.87
CA GLY A 401 -19.51 -2.30 -22.84
C GLY A 401 -19.65 -3.39 -21.78
N PHE A 402 -20.88 -3.65 -21.31
CA PHE A 402 -21.15 -4.71 -20.34
C PHE A 402 -20.80 -6.10 -20.87
N CYS A 403 -21.00 -6.37 -22.16
CA CYS A 403 -20.58 -7.62 -22.81
C CYS A 403 -19.05 -7.82 -22.82
N ARG A 404 -18.28 -6.75 -22.64
CA ARG A 404 -16.81 -6.78 -22.64
C ARG A 404 -16.19 -6.63 -21.27
N ILE A 405 -16.97 -6.60 -20.20
CA ILE A 405 -16.45 -6.39 -18.83
C ILE A 405 -15.45 -7.49 -18.46
N LYS A 406 -14.24 -7.03 -18.16
CA LYS A 406 -13.23 -7.84 -17.49
C LYS A 406 -12.95 -7.19 -16.13
N THR A 407 -12.82 -8.02 -15.09
CA THR A 407 -12.50 -7.53 -13.75
C THR A 407 -11.12 -7.98 -13.35
N SER A 408 -10.34 -7.09 -12.71
CA SER A 408 -9.05 -7.42 -12.14
C SER A 408 -8.82 -6.61 -10.87
N ASP A 409 -8.61 -7.30 -9.77
CA ASP A 409 -8.27 -6.69 -8.48
C ASP A 409 -6.81 -7.00 -8.12
N ASP A 410 -5.96 -7.36 -9.10
CA ASP A 410 -4.56 -7.67 -8.85
C ASP A 410 -3.79 -6.40 -8.48
N ILE A 411 -3.28 -6.38 -7.24
CA ILE A 411 -2.52 -5.25 -6.70
C ILE A 411 -1.27 -4.93 -7.54
N ARG A 412 -0.69 -5.92 -8.23
CA ARG A 412 0.48 -5.71 -9.10
C ARG A 412 0.17 -4.79 -10.27
N THR A 413 -1.10 -4.71 -10.69
CA THR A 413 -1.54 -3.86 -11.80
C THR A 413 -1.80 -2.41 -11.38
N LEU A 414 -1.88 -2.13 -10.08
CA LEU A 414 -2.14 -0.78 -9.55
C LEU A 414 -0.93 0.13 -9.63
N TYR A 415 0.26 -0.46 -9.77
CA TYR A 415 1.51 0.27 -9.88
C TYR A 415 2.22 -0.07 -11.19
N ILE A 416 2.55 0.95 -11.96
CA ILE A 416 3.35 0.83 -13.18
C ILE A 416 4.72 1.46 -12.89
N PRO A 417 5.79 0.65 -12.75
CA PRO A 417 7.11 1.18 -12.49
C PRO A 417 7.62 2.04 -13.66
N GLN A 418 8.41 3.04 -13.36
CA GLN A 418 9.10 3.82 -14.40
C GLN A 418 10.02 2.91 -15.21
N LYS A 419 10.23 3.21 -16.50
CA LYS A 419 11.02 2.39 -17.43
C LYS A 419 12.38 1.97 -16.86
N LYS A 420 13.09 2.89 -16.19
CA LYS A 420 14.41 2.60 -15.58
C LYS A 420 14.33 1.59 -14.44
N LEU A 421 13.32 1.70 -13.58
CA LEU A 421 13.09 0.77 -12.46
C LEU A 421 12.64 -0.61 -13.00
N LEU A 422 11.78 -0.62 -14.01
CA LEU A 422 11.35 -1.85 -14.65
C LEU A 422 12.54 -2.60 -15.30
N GLN A 423 13.43 -1.87 -15.97
CA GLN A 423 14.67 -2.45 -16.51
C GLN A 423 15.56 -3.04 -15.42
N ALA A 424 15.70 -2.37 -14.29
CA ALA A 424 16.46 -2.86 -13.15
C ALA A 424 15.85 -4.15 -12.56
N GLU A 425 14.52 -4.24 -12.48
CA GLU A 425 13.83 -5.46 -12.02
C GLU A 425 13.95 -6.62 -13.01
N ILE A 426 13.78 -6.34 -14.31
CA ILE A 426 13.96 -7.36 -15.37
C ILE A 426 15.39 -7.90 -15.32
N LEU A 427 16.39 -7.02 -15.18
CA LEU A 427 17.79 -7.42 -15.05
C LEU A 427 18.01 -8.29 -13.82
N ASN A 428 17.50 -7.84 -12.65
CA ASN A 428 17.57 -8.60 -11.41
C ASN A 428 17.01 -10.02 -11.57
N ASN A 429 15.84 -10.14 -12.20
CA ASN A 429 15.21 -11.45 -12.41
C ASN A 429 15.95 -12.32 -13.43
N LYS A 430 16.52 -11.73 -14.48
CA LYS A 430 17.30 -12.47 -15.50
C LYS A 430 18.62 -13.01 -14.94
N VAL A 431 19.36 -12.17 -14.22
CA VAL A 431 20.69 -12.50 -13.71
C VAL A 431 20.61 -13.40 -12.47
N PHE A 432 19.76 -13.03 -11.52
CA PHE A 432 19.72 -13.67 -10.20
C PHE A 432 18.56 -14.66 -10.01
N LYS A 433 17.65 -14.78 -11.00
CA LYS A 433 16.54 -15.75 -11.03
C LYS A 433 15.79 -15.82 -9.67
N MET A 434 15.36 -14.65 -9.17
CA MET A 434 14.69 -14.56 -7.87
C MET A 434 13.45 -15.46 -7.82
N PRO A 435 13.38 -16.44 -6.92
CA PRO A 435 12.19 -17.25 -6.77
C PRO A 435 11.04 -16.44 -6.15
N GLU A 436 9.81 -16.91 -6.38
CA GLU A 436 8.65 -16.38 -5.65
C GLU A 436 8.87 -16.57 -4.14
N ILE A 437 8.45 -15.57 -3.38
CA ILE A 437 8.52 -15.60 -1.91
C ILE A 437 7.12 -15.85 -1.36
N MET A 438 7.01 -16.82 -0.47
CA MET A 438 5.83 -17.13 0.32
C MET A 438 6.20 -17.06 1.80
N PHE A 439 5.33 -16.50 2.61
CA PHE A 439 5.47 -16.49 4.05
C PHE A 439 4.58 -17.57 4.69
N ILE A 440 5.08 -18.21 5.72
CA ILE A 440 4.29 -19.08 6.59
C ILE A 440 4.31 -18.43 7.97
N THR A 441 3.16 -18.00 8.49
CA THR A 441 3.04 -17.47 9.85
C THR A 441 2.57 -18.55 10.79
N ILE A 442 3.17 -18.62 11.97
CA ILE A 442 2.92 -19.64 12.98
C ILE A 442 2.62 -18.95 14.31
N LYS A 443 1.45 -19.25 14.88
CA LYS A 443 1.04 -18.73 16.18
C LYS A 443 1.12 -19.81 17.25
N GLY A 444 1.75 -19.49 18.38
CA GLY A 444 1.90 -20.42 19.50
C GLY A 444 1.85 -19.72 20.85
N ASN A 445 1.61 -20.51 21.91
CA ASN A 445 1.53 -20.01 23.28
C ASN A 445 2.90 -19.70 23.90
N SER A 446 3.99 -20.19 23.30
CA SER A 446 5.36 -19.90 23.68
C SER A 446 6.29 -19.98 22.48
N VAL A 447 7.41 -19.29 22.53
CA VAL A 447 8.43 -19.29 21.45
C VAL A 447 8.93 -20.73 21.19
N ASN A 448 9.15 -21.52 22.23
CA ASN A 448 9.60 -22.91 22.05
C ASN A 448 8.57 -23.77 21.28
N LYS A 449 7.25 -23.57 21.52
CA LYS A 449 6.20 -24.26 20.77
C LYS A 449 6.13 -23.81 19.32
N ILE A 450 6.39 -22.54 19.07
CA ILE A 450 6.49 -21.97 17.71
C ILE A 450 7.65 -22.64 16.97
N ILE A 451 8.84 -22.71 17.60
CA ILE A 451 10.02 -23.36 17.02
C ILE A 451 9.73 -24.84 16.73
N GLU A 452 9.06 -25.57 17.62
CA GLU A 452 8.65 -26.97 17.38
C GLU A 452 7.79 -27.11 16.10
N GLN A 453 6.86 -26.17 15.87
CA GLN A 453 6.04 -26.17 14.66
C GLN A 453 6.86 -25.83 13.41
N GLU A 454 7.75 -24.85 13.51
CA GLU A 454 8.67 -24.51 12.42
C GLU A 454 9.57 -25.68 12.03
N GLU A 455 10.08 -26.43 13.02
CA GLU A 455 10.88 -27.64 12.79
C GLU A 455 10.10 -28.71 12.02
N LEU A 456 8.83 -28.94 12.37
CA LEU A 456 7.98 -29.90 11.67
C LEU A 456 7.72 -29.50 10.21
N ILE A 457 7.51 -28.20 9.97
CA ILE A 457 7.32 -27.65 8.62
C ILE A 457 8.65 -27.72 7.88
N GLY A 458 9.75 -27.29 8.51
CA GLY A 458 11.09 -27.32 7.95
C GLY A 458 11.55 -28.71 7.52
N ASP A 459 11.27 -29.74 8.32
CA ASP A 459 11.56 -31.14 7.97
C ASP A 459 10.81 -31.60 6.71
N LYS A 460 9.55 -31.14 6.51
CA LYS A 460 8.80 -31.40 5.27
C LYS A 460 9.40 -30.64 4.08
N LEU A 461 9.73 -29.36 4.26
CA LEU A 461 10.32 -28.53 3.22
C LEU A 461 11.69 -29.10 2.77
N ASN A 462 12.52 -29.52 3.72
CA ASN A 462 13.80 -30.16 3.43
C ASN A 462 13.62 -31.47 2.64
N LYS A 463 12.64 -32.31 3.02
CA LYS A 463 12.30 -33.53 2.28
C LYS A 463 11.91 -33.26 0.83
N ASP A 464 11.23 -32.15 0.59
CA ASP A 464 10.76 -31.74 -0.73
C ASP A 464 11.81 -30.90 -1.50
N GLY A 465 13.02 -30.72 -0.94
CA GLY A 465 14.10 -29.93 -1.54
C GLY A 465 13.79 -28.43 -1.67
N VAL A 466 12.90 -27.90 -0.83
CA VAL A 466 12.45 -26.52 -0.89
C VAL A 466 13.28 -25.66 0.06
N LEU A 467 13.85 -24.59 -0.47
CA LEU A 467 14.61 -23.62 0.33
C LEU A 467 13.67 -22.77 1.20
N TYR A 468 14.05 -22.60 2.45
CA TYR A 468 13.31 -21.75 3.38
C TYR A 468 14.23 -21.08 4.39
N PHE A 469 13.71 -20.10 5.11
CA PHE A 469 14.39 -19.36 6.14
C PHE A 469 13.46 -19.18 7.35
N SER A 470 13.90 -19.66 8.54
CA SER A 470 13.06 -19.70 9.73
C SER A 470 13.86 -19.56 11.03
N LEU A 471 13.19 -19.21 12.11
CA LEU A 471 13.79 -19.14 13.44
C LEU A 471 14.36 -20.50 13.89
N ALA A 472 13.66 -21.59 13.57
CA ALA A 472 14.07 -22.95 13.92
C ALA A 472 15.40 -23.38 13.31
N GLN A 473 15.83 -22.77 12.20
CA GLN A 473 17.14 -23.01 11.61
C GLN A 473 18.28 -22.40 12.41
N PHE A 474 18.02 -21.40 13.26
CA PHE A 474 19.03 -20.77 14.10
C PHE A 474 19.00 -21.28 15.53
N LEU A 475 17.81 -21.55 16.05
CA LEU A 475 17.59 -21.90 17.45
C LEU A 475 16.67 -23.14 17.53
N PRO A 476 17.20 -24.34 17.76
CA PRO A 476 16.39 -25.55 17.87
C PRO A 476 15.57 -25.56 19.16
N SER A 477 14.37 -26.14 19.07
CA SER A 477 13.50 -26.35 20.23
C SER A 477 14.13 -27.23 21.29
N ALA A 478 13.69 -27.11 22.53
CA ALA A 478 14.11 -27.99 23.61
C ALA A 478 13.88 -29.47 23.25
N LYS A 479 12.77 -29.79 22.60
CA LYS A 479 12.47 -31.14 22.11
C LYS A 479 13.50 -31.60 21.07
N ARG A 480 13.81 -30.78 20.08
CA ARG A 480 14.81 -31.09 19.04
C ARG A 480 16.20 -31.31 19.63
N GLN A 481 16.59 -30.50 20.61
CA GLN A 481 17.85 -30.66 21.34
C GLN A 481 17.92 -31.99 22.07
N MET A 482 16.83 -32.39 22.77
CA MET A 482 16.79 -33.70 23.46
C MET A 482 16.91 -34.86 22.47
N GLU A 483 16.19 -34.82 21.36
CA GLU A 483 16.26 -35.84 20.31
C GLU A 483 17.67 -35.91 19.70
N ASN A 484 18.29 -34.78 19.38
CA ASN A 484 19.65 -34.74 18.84
C ASN A 484 20.66 -35.34 19.78
N ARG A 485 20.60 -34.97 21.05
CA ARG A 485 21.50 -35.50 22.10
C ARG A 485 21.35 -37.03 22.30
N GLN A 486 20.13 -37.51 22.25
CA GLN A 486 19.91 -38.96 22.36
C GLN A 486 20.53 -39.70 21.16
N MET A 487 20.34 -39.19 19.94
CA MET A 487 20.96 -39.77 18.74
C MET A 487 22.49 -39.74 18.79
N VAL A 488 23.08 -38.62 19.28
CA VAL A 488 24.53 -38.50 19.43
C VAL A 488 25.05 -39.43 20.53
N LYS A 489 24.30 -39.62 21.62
CA LYS A 489 24.65 -40.61 22.67
C LYS A 489 24.68 -42.02 22.09
N ASP A 490 23.68 -42.39 21.31
CA ASP A 490 23.61 -43.69 20.64
C ASP A 490 24.77 -43.88 19.64
N LEU A 491 25.11 -42.83 18.88
CA LEU A 491 26.28 -42.80 17.96
C LEU A 491 27.58 -43.04 18.74
N TYR A 492 27.80 -42.33 19.85
CA TYR A 492 29.04 -42.44 20.62
C TYR A 492 29.18 -43.82 21.29
N GLN A 493 28.07 -44.39 21.73
CA GLN A 493 28.10 -45.75 22.31
C GLN A 493 28.45 -46.82 21.26
N ASN A 494 27.97 -46.66 20.02
CA ASN A 494 28.08 -47.71 19.02
C ASN A 494 29.27 -47.57 18.07
N ASN A 495 29.76 -46.32 17.83
CA ASN A 495 30.72 -46.07 16.76
C ASN A 495 31.92 -45.21 17.16
N LEU A 496 31.89 -44.51 18.30
CA LEU A 496 32.93 -43.52 18.60
C LEU A 496 34.32 -44.15 18.79
N TYR A 497 34.42 -45.34 19.36
CA TYR A 497 35.70 -46.02 19.58
C TYR A 497 36.45 -46.27 18.25
N ASN A 498 35.76 -46.84 17.30
CA ASN A 498 36.33 -47.13 15.97
C ASN A 498 36.72 -45.87 15.22
N TYR A 499 35.88 -44.83 15.31
CA TYR A 499 36.09 -43.54 14.65
C TYR A 499 37.24 -42.75 15.27
N ALA A 500 37.35 -42.75 16.60
CA ALA A 500 38.44 -42.05 17.33
C ALA A 500 39.80 -42.68 17.10
N ASN A 501 39.85 -44.03 17.03
CA ASN A 501 41.09 -44.75 16.70
C ASN A 501 41.56 -44.43 15.27
N PHE A 502 40.64 -44.23 14.34
CA PHE A 502 40.96 -43.86 12.97
C PHE A 502 41.51 -42.42 12.87
N LEU A 503 41.11 -41.52 13.76
CA LEU A 503 41.54 -40.13 13.80
C LEU A 503 42.82 -39.89 14.63
N ASP A 504 43.36 -40.94 15.26
CA ASP A 504 44.46 -40.85 16.23
C ASP A 504 44.23 -39.79 17.32
N LEU A 505 42.95 -39.53 17.66
CA LEU A 505 42.54 -38.67 18.74
C LEU A 505 42.75 -39.40 20.08
N GLY A 506 43.94 -39.20 20.69
CA GLY A 506 44.35 -39.87 21.92
C GLY A 506 43.31 -39.85 23.04
N THR A 507 43.09 -41.02 23.59
CA THR A 507 42.41 -41.44 24.83
C THR A 507 40.90 -41.22 25.00
N LYS A 508 40.21 -42.30 25.37
CA LYS A 508 38.82 -42.45 25.80
C LYS A 508 38.26 -41.32 26.72
N ASN A 509 39.12 -40.62 27.47
CA ASN A 509 38.72 -39.65 28.48
C ASN A 509 38.43 -38.25 27.93
N SER A 510 39.09 -37.81 26.86
CA SER A 510 38.82 -36.52 26.20
C SER A 510 37.49 -36.55 25.44
N LEU A 511 37.22 -37.64 24.75
CA LEU A 511 35.99 -37.86 24.00
C LEU A 511 34.78 -38.05 24.91
N LYS A 512 34.97 -38.67 26.11
CA LYS A 512 33.95 -38.78 27.12
C LYS A 512 33.58 -37.45 27.77
N LYS A 513 34.53 -36.50 27.86
CA LYS A 513 34.28 -35.14 28.32
C LYS A 513 33.51 -34.30 27.29
N ALA A 514 33.71 -34.48 25.99
CA ALA A 514 32.95 -33.82 24.92
C ALA A 514 31.47 -34.26 24.91
N SER A 515 31.19 -35.53 25.27
CA SER A 515 29.83 -36.08 25.29
C SER A 515 28.96 -35.63 26.48
N LEU A 516 29.56 -35.12 27.57
CA LEU A 516 28.87 -34.94 28.87
C LEU A 516 28.47 -33.50 29.21
N LYS A 517 28.93 -32.48 28.45
CA LYS A 517 28.66 -31.07 28.75
C LYS A 517 27.46 -30.49 28.02
N ASN A 518 26.33 -31.18 27.98
CA ASN A 518 25.24 -30.73 27.11
C ASN A 518 23.88 -30.81 27.82
N ASP A 519 23.56 -29.74 28.54
CA ASP A 519 22.19 -29.57 29.01
C ASP A 519 21.32 -28.91 27.91
N VAL A 520 20.03 -29.25 27.89
CA VAL A 520 19.05 -28.56 27.05
C VAL A 520 19.03 -27.11 27.45
N GLN A 521 19.32 -26.24 26.51
CA GLN A 521 19.41 -24.80 26.75
C GLN A 521 18.19 -24.07 26.19
N ASP A 522 17.72 -23.10 26.94
CA ASP A 522 16.74 -22.14 26.41
C ASP A 522 17.48 -21.02 25.68
N PHE A 523 17.76 -21.23 24.40
CA PHE A 523 18.47 -20.27 23.57
C PHE A 523 17.64 -19.03 23.27
N THR A 524 16.35 -19.00 23.58
CA THR A 524 15.48 -17.86 23.31
C THR A 524 15.71 -16.69 24.27
N LYS A 525 16.14 -16.96 25.51
CA LYS A 525 16.30 -15.94 26.57
C LYS A 525 17.36 -14.88 26.26
N ASN A 526 18.40 -15.26 25.55
CA ASN A 526 19.56 -14.38 25.33
C ASN A 526 19.80 -13.98 23.86
N ASN A 527 18.89 -14.34 22.92
CA ASN A 527 19.05 -14.12 21.50
C ASN A 527 17.94 -13.22 20.93
N ASN A 528 17.66 -12.11 21.62
CA ASN A 528 16.63 -11.16 21.22
C ASN A 528 16.81 -10.62 19.78
N ASP A 529 18.03 -10.54 19.28
CA ASP A 529 18.30 -10.03 17.93
C ASP A 529 17.86 -11.03 16.86
N VAL A 530 18.05 -12.33 17.11
CA VAL A 530 17.53 -13.40 16.23
C VAL A 530 16.02 -13.41 16.27
N LEU A 531 15.43 -13.36 17.47
CA LEU A 531 13.98 -13.35 17.64
C LEU A 531 13.32 -12.18 16.91
N LYS A 532 13.87 -10.97 17.02
CA LYS A 532 13.33 -9.79 16.33
C LYS A 532 13.27 -9.90 14.82
N ASN A 533 14.14 -10.74 14.22
CA ASN A 533 14.17 -10.92 12.78
C ASN A 533 13.13 -11.93 12.26
N PHE A 534 12.54 -12.75 13.13
CA PHE A 534 11.60 -13.81 12.75
C PHE A 534 10.26 -13.75 13.48
N MET A 535 10.10 -12.88 14.48
CA MET A 535 8.86 -12.71 15.20
C MET A 535 8.12 -11.46 14.71
N LEU A 536 6.85 -11.60 14.37
CA LEU A 536 5.95 -10.48 14.08
C LEU A 536 5.49 -9.84 15.40
N ASP A 537 5.12 -10.67 16.35
CA ASP A 537 4.76 -10.28 17.72
C ASP A 537 5.27 -11.32 18.73
N LYS A 538 4.90 -11.18 20.01
CA LYS A 538 5.36 -12.10 21.08
C LYS A 538 4.97 -13.56 20.86
N ASN A 539 3.90 -13.82 20.11
CA ASN A 539 3.26 -15.12 19.95
C ASN A 539 3.19 -15.61 18.50
N THR A 540 3.71 -14.84 17.54
CA THR A 540 3.61 -15.15 16.12
C THR A 540 4.98 -15.01 15.45
N SER A 541 5.46 -16.08 14.84
CA SER A 541 6.65 -16.06 13.98
C SER A 541 6.29 -16.13 12.50
N TYR A 542 7.29 -15.93 11.66
CA TYR A 542 7.17 -16.17 10.24
C TYR A 542 8.37 -16.90 9.67
N MET A 543 8.09 -17.75 8.69
CA MET A 543 9.09 -18.41 7.85
C MET A 543 9.00 -17.81 6.44
N ILE A 544 10.14 -17.70 5.77
CA ILE A 544 10.23 -17.33 4.36
C ILE A 544 10.48 -18.59 3.55
N VAL A 545 9.63 -18.90 2.59
CA VAL A 545 9.76 -20.07 1.71
C VAL A 545 9.99 -19.56 0.28
N PHE A 546 10.97 -20.13 -0.40
CA PHE A 546 11.40 -19.73 -1.72
C PHE A 546 10.93 -20.71 -2.79
N GLY A 547 10.28 -20.19 -3.83
CA GLY A 547 9.81 -20.97 -4.98
C GLY A 547 8.33 -21.34 -4.91
N LYS A 548 7.88 -22.05 -5.93
CA LYS A 548 6.49 -22.53 -6.01
C LYS A 548 6.35 -23.78 -5.14
N TYR A 549 5.60 -23.66 -4.08
CA TYR A 549 5.30 -24.76 -3.20
C TYR A 549 3.80 -25.04 -3.12
N LYS A 550 3.41 -26.31 -3.08
CA LYS A 550 2.00 -26.72 -2.92
C LYS A 550 1.51 -26.34 -1.53
N PRO A 551 0.22 -26.00 -1.37
CA PRO A 551 -0.33 -25.72 -0.05
C PRO A 551 -0.10 -26.90 0.89
N LEU A 552 0.53 -26.64 2.02
CA LEU A 552 0.62 -27.60 3.12
C LEU A 552 -0.74 -27.73 3.80
N THR A 553 -1.15 -28.95 4.12
CA THR A 553 -2.22 -29.16 5.09
C THR A 553 -1.68 -28.80 6.47
N LEU A 554 -1.93 -27.57 6.90
CA LEU A 554 -1.39 -26.99 8.12
C LEU A 554 -2.47 -26.94 9.21
N GLY A 555 -2.06 -26.93 10.47
CA GLY A 555 -2.97 -26.79 11.61
C GLY A 555 -3.66 -25.42 11.67
N LYS A 556 -4.67 -25.29 12.53
CA LYS A 556 -5.51 -24.07 12.66
C LYS A 556 -4.74 -22.76 12.94
N ASN A 557 -3.50 -22.85 13.45
CA ASN A 557 -2.70 -21.68 13.86
C ASN A 557 -1.58 -21.34 12.87
N ILE A 558 -1.63 -21.86 11.66
CA ILE A 558 -0.59 -21.70 10.65
C ILE A 558 -1.23 -21.17 9.36
N ASN A 559 -0.77 -20.02 8.88
CA ASN A 559 -1.26 -19.41 7.66
C ASN A 559 -0.15 -19.37 6.59
N GLN A 560 -0.50 -19.71 5.37
CA GLN A 560 0.35 -19.49 4.20
C GLN A 560 -0.04 -18.16 3.54
N ILE A 561 0.92 -17.28 3.36
CA ILE A 561 0.70 -15.91 2.92
C ILE A 561 1.56 -15.62 1.69
N LYS A 562 0.90 -15.44 0.55
CA LYS A 562 1.47 -14.78 -0.63
C LYS A 562 0.96 -13.34 -0.65
N LEU A 563 1.81 -12.38 -0.28
CA LEU A 563 1.40 -10.99 -0.03
C LEU A 563 0.49 -10.43 -1.12
N ALA A 564 0.96 -10.46 -2.38
CA ALA A 564 0.20 -9.88 -3.48
C ALA A 564 -1.13 -10.60 -3.75
N ASP A 565 -1.15 -11.94 -3.67
CA ASP A 565 -2.36 -12.74 -3.95
C ASP A 565 -3.40 -12.56 -2.85
N ASN A 566 -2.98 -12.57 -1.58
CA ASN A 566 -3.87 -12.36 -0.44
C ASN A 566 -4.48 -10.96 -0.45
N ILE A 567 -3.68 -9.92 -0.75
CA ILE A 567 -4.17 -8.55 -0.85
C ILE A 567 -5.16 -8.42 -2.02
N SER A 568 -4.84 -9.01 -3.17
CA SER A 568 -5.72 -9.03 -4.34
C SER A 568 -7.06 -9.71 -4.03
N GLN A 569 -7.05 -10.81 -3.26
CA GLN A 569 -8.30 -11.47 -2.80
C GLN A 569 -9.11 -10.57 -1.87
N ILE A 570 -8.46 -9.83 -0.97
CA ILE A 570 -9.13 -8.87 -0.09
C ILE A 570 -9.78 -7.77 -0.93
N MET A 571 -9.05 -7.17 -1.88
CA MET A 571 -9.59 -6.15 -2.78
C MET A 571 -10.78 -6.66 -3.59
N LYS A 572 -10.71 -7.89 -4.13
CA LYS A 572 -11.84 -8.55 -4.80
C LYS A 572 -13.05 -8.69 -3.88
N SER A 573 -12.83 -9.13 -2.64
CA SER A 573 -13.94 -9.29 -1.68
C SER A 573 -14.62 -7.97 -1.36
N ILE A 574 -13.84 -6.89 -1.23
CA ILE A 574 -14.33 -5.54 -0.99
C ILE A 574 -15.10 -5.04 -2.21
N ARG A 575 -14.58 -5.21 -3.42
CA ARG A 575 -15.28 -4.84 -4.66
C ARG A 575 -16.66 -5.50 -4.74
N ILE A 576 -16.73 -6.81 -4.47
CA ILE A 576 -18.01 -7.55 -4.49
C ILE A 576 -18.98 -7.01 -3.44
N LYS A 577 -18.49 -6.67 -2.23
CA LYS A 577 -19.34 -6.05 -1.19
C LYS A 577 -19.92 -4.72 -1.66
N PHE A 578 -19.10 -3.85 -2.26
CA PHE A 578 -19.56 -2.56 -2.76
C PHE A 578 -20.57 -2.68 -3.89
N VAL A 579 -20.36 -3.61 -4.82
CA VAL A 579 -21.36 -3.89 -5.88
C VAL A 579 -22.71 -4.30 -5.28
N LYS A 580 -22.70 -5.10 -4.21
CA LYS A 580 -23.93 -5.51 -3.50
C LYS A 580 -24.60 -4.36 -2.73
N ILE A 581 -23.84 -3.36 -2.30
CA ILE A 581 -24.35 -2.18 -1.55
C ILE A 581 -24.97 -1.15 -2.51
N LEU A 582 -24.55 -1.09 -3.79
CA LEU A 582 -25.04 -0.09 -4.74
C LEU A 582 -26.57 0.02 -4.83
N PRO A 583 -27.36 -1.08 -4.96
CA PRO A 583 -28.81 -0.98 -4.99
C PRO A 583 -29.43 -0.35 -3.73
N PHE A 584 -28.85 -0.63 -2.55
CA PHE A 584 -29.30 -0.03 -1.29
C PHE A 584 -29.07 1.46 -1.24
N ILE A 585 -27.99 1.96 -1.84
CA ILE A 585 -27.72 3.40 -1.93
C ILE A 585 -28.79 4.09 -2.79
N PHE A 586 -29.14 3.51 -3.93
CA PHE A 586 -30.21 4.05 -4.75
C PHE A 586 -31.55 4.08 -4.01
N LEU A 587 -31.83 3.06 -3.20
CA LEU A 587 -33.00 3.03 -2.34
C LEU A 587 -32.98 4.13 -1.29
N ILE A 588 -31.85 4.35 -0.62
CA ILE A 588 -31.67 5.41 0.38
C ILE A 588 -31.87 6.78 -0.28
N TYR A 589 -31.30 7.01 -1.45
CA TYR A 589 -31.50 8.26 -2.19
C TYR A 589 -32.94 8.44 -2.63
N PHE A 590 -33.60 7.39 -3.08
CA PHE A 590 -35.02 7.44 -3.42
C PHE A 590 -35.89 7.84 -2.22
N ILE A 591 -35.63 7.24 -1.05
CA ILE A 591 -36.35 7.56 0.17
C ILE A 591 -36.10 9.03 0.58
N LEU A 592 -34.82 9.46 0.65
CA LEU A 592 -34.44 10.81 1.01
C LEU A 592 -35.09 11.87 0.08
N LEU A 593 -34.98 11.64 -1.21
CA LEU A 593 -35.54 12.56 -2.20
C LEU A 593 -37.06 12.53 -2.20
N SER A 594 -37.68 11.38 -1.91
CA SER A 594 -39.16 11.28 -1.83
C SER A 594 -39.73 12.01 -0.61
N ILE A 595 -38.97 12.09 0.49
CA ILE A 595 -39.31 12.90 1.66
C ILE A 595 -39.24 14.40 1.33
N CYS A 596 -38.22 14.81 0.57
CA CYS A 596 -38.00 16.23 0.24
C CYS A 596 -38.85 16.70 -0.94
N TYR A 597 -39.16 15.80 -1.89
CA TYR A 597 -39.87 16.03 -3.13
C TYR A 597 -40.97 14.98 -3.34
N LYS A 598 -41.83 15.16 -4.34
CA LYS A 598 -42.78 14.12 -4.71
C LYS A 598 -42.07 12.88 -5.29
N PRO A 599 -42.51 11.62 -5.06
CA PRO A 599 -41.82 10.40 -5.50
C PRO A 599 -41.48 10.36 -7.00
N LEU A 600 -42.41 10.78 -7.86
CA LEU A 600 -42.18 10.87 -9.32
C LEU A 600 -41.05 11.84 -9.67
N LYS A 601 -40.89 12.96 -8.90
CA LYS A 601 -39.81 13.90 -9.11
C LYS A 601 -38.49 13.32 -8.59
N ALA A 602 -38.54 12.56 -7.50
CA ALA A 602 -37.37 11.84 -6.95
C ALA A 602 -36.80 10.82 -7.97
N VAL A 603 -37.66 9.99 -8.57
CA VAL A 603 -37.26 9.05 -9.65
C VAL A 603 -36.59 9.80 -10.80
N LYS A 604 -37.16 10.92 -11.23
CA LYS A 604 -36.60 11.71 -12.34
C LYS A 604 -35.25 12.31 -11.98
N ILE A 605 -35.03 12.75 -10.72
CA ILE A 605 -33.74 13.28 -10.24
C ILE A 605 -32.68 12.17 -10.24
N ILE A 606 -33.01 10.96 -9.77
CA ILE A 606 -32.08 9.84 -9.64
C ILE A 606 -31.74 9.21 -11.02
N SER A 607 -32.64 9.32 -12.00
CA SER A 607 -32.45 8.65 -13.30
C SER A 607 -31.21 9.08 -14.05
N ALA A 608 -30.83 10.38 -14.03
CA ALA A 608 -29.64 10.86 -14.71
C ALA A 608 -28.34 10.32 -14.09
N PRO A 609 -28.09 10.40 -12.77
CA PRO A 609 -26.94 9.78 -12.11
C PRO A 609 -26.88 8.26 -12.29
N LEU A 610 -28.02 7.57 -12.24
CA LEU A 610 -28.10 6.12 -12.44
C LEU A 610 -27.62 5.73 -13.85
N ILE A 611 -28.21 6.33 -14.87
CA ILE A 611 -27.86 6.08 -16.28
C ILE A 611 -26.38 6.43 -16.52
N ALA A 612 -25.91 7.57 -15.98
CA ALA A 612 -24.53 8.00 -16.11
C ALA A 612 -23.53 7.01 -15.45
N SER A 613 -23.88 6.45 -14.30
CA SER A 613 -23.05 5.46 -13.62
C SER A 613 -22.95 4.15 -14.41
N ILE A 614 -24.06 3.68 -14.97
CA ILE A 614 -24.11 2.51 -15.84
C ILE A 614 -23.28 2.76 -17.11
N PHE A 615 -23.46 3.90 -17.75
CA PHE A 615 -22.69 4.27 -18.94
C PHE A 615 -21.20 4.38 -18.67
N ALA A 616 -20.81 5.00 -17.55
CA ALA A 616 -19.40 5.16 -17.19
C ALA A 616 -18.67 3.82 -17.06
N ILE A 617 -19.29 2.81 -16.45
CA ILE A 617 -18.73 1.45 -16.38
C ILE A 617 -18.64 0.83 -17.77
N GLY A 618 -19.73 0.86 -18.52
CA GLY A 618 -19.79 0.26 -19.86
C GLY A 618 -18.76 0.88 -20.80
N PHE A 619 -18.67 2.21 -20.84
CA PHE A 619 -17.72 2.92 -21.68
C PHE A 619 -16.26 2.67 -21.26
N THR A 620 -15.98 2.65 -19.96
CA THR A 620 -14.65 2.34 -19.44
C THR A 620 -14.21 0.92 -19.84
N SER A 621 -15.13 -0.03 -19.82
CA SER A 621 -14.88 -1.40 -20.30
C SER A 621 -14.65 -1.46 -21.81
N LEU A 622 -15.37 -0.64 -22.61
CA LEU A 622 -15.18 -0.55 -24.06
C LEU A 622 -13.79 -0.06 -24.45
N ILE A 623 -13.23 0.90 -23.72
CA ILE A 623 -11.84 1.39 -23.94
C ILE A 623 -10.77 0.42 -23.44
N GLY A 624 -11.19 -0.80 -23.03
CA GLY A 624 -10.29 -1.89 -22.66
C GLY A 624 -9.74 -1.85 -21.24
N GLN A 625 -10.28 -0.99 -20.36
CA GLN A 625 -9.88 -0.98 -18.95
C GLN A 625 -10.57 -2.14 -18.21
N GLN A 626 -9.84 -2.76 -17.30
CA GLN A 626 -10.37 -3.77 -16.40
C GLN A 626 -11.01 -3.10 -15.19
N ILE A 627 -12.21 -3.53 -14.85
CA ILE A 627 -12.96 -2.96 -13.72
C ILE A 627 -12.41 -3.52 -12.41
N ASP A 628 -11.85 -2.65 -11.59
CA ASP A 628 -11.34 -2.92 -10.26
C ASP A 628 -12.19 -2.24 -9.17
N ILE A 629 -11.76 -2.35 -7.92
CA ILE A 629 -12.44 -1.73 -6.77
C ILE A 629 -12.56 -0.20 -6.93
N PHE A 630 -11.58 0.48 -7.54
CA PHE A 630 -11.55 1.94 -7.67
C PHE A 630 -12.58 2.44 -8.67
N HIS A 631 -12.84 1.67 -9.72
CA HIS A 631 -13.94 1.95 -10.63
C HIS A 631 -15.30 1.88 -9.92
N ILE A 632 -15.49 0.88 -9.05
CA ILE A 632 -16.76 0.77 -8.28
C ILE A 632 -16.87 1.90 -7.25
N LEU A 633 -15.78 2.28 -6.58
CA LEU A 633 -15.79 3.43 -5.68
C LEU A 633 -16.12 4.74 -6.39
N SER A 634 -15.63 4.90 -7.62
CA SER A 634 -15.95 6.08 -8.43
C SER A 634 -17.44 6.21 -8.74
N ILE A 635 -18.20 5.11 -8.79
CA ILE A 635 -19.66 5.18 -8.96
C ILE A 635 -20.30 5.88 -7.77
N PHE A 636 -19.87 5.61 -6.55
CA PHE A 636 -20.36 6.30 -5.36
C PHE A 636 -20.11 7.82 -5.45
N LEU A 637 -18.95 8.20 -5.99
CA LEU A 637 -18.61 9.61 -6.21
C LEU A 637 -19.46 10.22 -7.33
N ILE A 638 -19.66 9.50 -8.46
CA ILE A 638 -20.54 9.94 -9.54
C ILE A 638 -21.94 10.19 -8.99
N LEU A 639 -22.47 9.26 -8.18
CA LEU A 639 -23.78 9.41 -7.57
C LEU A 639 -23.88 10.65 -6.70
N GLY A 640 -22.89 10.90 -5.83
CA GLY A 640 -22.85 12.06 -4.97
C GLY A 640 -22.88 13.38 -5.77
N PHE A 641 -21.96 13.52 -6.73
CA PHE A 641 -21.81 14.78 -7.49
C PHE A 641 -22.87 15.00 -8.55
N SER A 642 -23.33 13.92 -9.20
CA SER A 642 -24.31 14.00 -10.28
C SER A 642 -25.71 14.30 -9.79
N LEU A 643 -26.05 13.88 -8.54
CA LEU A 643 -27.34 14.22 -7.93
C LEU A 643 -27.49 15.71 -7.77
N ASP A 644 -26.43 16.44 -7.45
CA ASP A 644 -26.40 17.89 -7.29
C ASP A 644 -26.89 18.59 -8.56
N TYR A 645 -26.33 18.21 -9.72
CA TYR A 645 -26.77 18.76 -11.01
C TYR A 645 -28.27 18.53 -11.26
N SER A 646 -28.73 17.31 -11.01
CA SER A 646 -30.14 16.94 -11.19
C SER A 646 -31.07 17.68 -10.22
N ILE A 647 -30.67 17.84 -8.95
CA ILE A 647 -31.45 18.56 -7.92
C ILE A 647 -31.59 20.04 -8.27
N PHE A 648 -30.47 20.69 -8.64
CA PHE A 648 -30.49 22.11 -8.98
C PHE A 648 -31.24 22.39 -10.27
N MET A 649 -31.07 21.57 -11.32
CA MET A 649 -31.82 21.71 -12.57
C MET A 649 -33.31 21.44 -12.38
N ALA A 650 -33.70 20.49 -11.53
CA ALA A 650 -35.08 20.15 -11.27
C ALA A 650 -35.85 21.23 -10.50
N ASN A 651 -35.15 22.05 -9.70
CA ASN A 651 -35.77 23.06 -8.83
C ASN A 651 -35.63 24.48 -9.35
N GLY A 652 -34.47 24.85 -9.94
CA GLY A 652 -34.17 26.22 -10.38
C GLY A 652 -34.50 26.49 -11.86
N GLY A 653 -34.87 25.47 -12.64
CA GLY A 653 -35.23 25.63 -14.04
C GLY A 653 -34.14 26.28 -14.89
N LYS A 654 -34.54 27.25 -15.77
CA LYS A 654 -33.59 27.97 -16.64
C LYS A 654 -32.62 28.88 -15.87
N GLU A 655 -33.00 29.38 -14.72
CA GLU A 655 -32.20 30.34 -13.95
C GLU A 655 -31.01 29.70 -13.24
N SER A 656 -31.09 28.39 -12.90
CA SER A 656 -30.02 27.64 -12.27
C SER A 656 -29.00 27.05 -13.27
N LYS A 657 -29.32 27.05 -14.58
CA LYS A 657 -28.48 26.37 -15.59
C LYS A 657 -27.05 26.89 -15.63
N ASP A 658 -26.85 28.18 -15.44
CA ASP A 658 -25.52 28.80 -15.47
C ASP A 658 -24.69 28.35 -14.27
N ALA A 659 -25.30 28.32 -13.08
CA ALA A 659 -24.63 27.80 -11.86
C ALA A 659 -24.22 26.34 -12.02
N VAL A 660 -25.14 25.50 -12.53
CA VAL A 660 -24.84 24.08 -12.76
C VAL A 660 -23.76 23.91 -13.83
N PHE A 661 -23.74 24.72 -14.88
CA PHE A 661 -22.70 24.66 -15.92
C PHE A 661 -21.31 24.99 -15.36
N ILE A 662 -21.22 26.07 -14.58
CA ILE A 662 -19.94 26.50 -13.98
C ILE A 662 -19.44 25.43 -12.98
N SER A 663 -20.35 24.93 -12.15
CA SER A 663 -20.10 23.84 -11.22
C SER A 663 -19.62 22.59 -11.97
N PHE A 664 -20.34 22.17 -13.02
CA PHE A 664 -19.94 21.02 -13.84
C PHE A 664 -18.53 21.21 -14.44
N ILE A 665 -18.24 22.37 -15.07
CA ILE A 665 -16.92 22.58 -15.70
C ILE A 665 -15.79 22.54 -14.68
N SER A 666 -15.96 23.18 -13.52
CA SER A 666 -14.93 23.18 -12.47
C SER A 666 -14.63 21.79 -11.97
N THR A 667 -15.66 20.99 -11.70
CA THR A 667 -15.55 19.61 -11.22
C THR A 667 -15.04 18.68 -12.30
N PHE A 668 -15.51 18.82 -13.52
CA PHE A 668 -15.09 18.03 -14.69
C PHE A 668 -13.59 18.24 -15.01
N ILE A 669 -13.10 19.48 -15.00
CA ILE A 669 -11.68 19.77 -15.20
C ILE A 669 -10.85 19.11 -14.10
N SER A 670 -11.24 19.28 -12.84
CA SER A 670 -10.51 18.73 -11.70
C SER A 670 -10.36 17.21 -11.78
N PHE A 671 -11.44 16.47 -12.09
CA PHE A 671 -11.39 15.01 -12.21
C PHE A 671 -10.74 14.53 -13.51
N THR A 672 -10.91 15.27 -14.62
CA THR A 672 -10.23 14.93 -15.87
C THR A 672 -8.71 15.06 -15.73
N LEU A 673 -8.22 16.03 -14.99
CA LEU A 673 -6.78 16.16 -14.70
C LEU A 673 -6.24 14.98 -13.91
N LEU A 674 -7.03 14.37 -13.01
CA LEU A 674 -6.64 13.16 -12.30
C LEU A 674 -6.46 11.97 -13.24
N ALA A 675 -7.16 11.91 -14.37
CA ALA A 675 -7.03 10.85 -15.37
C ALA A 675 -5.62 10.80 -16.00
N PHE A 676 -4.87 11.91 -15.98
CA PHE A 676 -3.53 12.01 -16.54
C PHE A 676 -2.40 11.73 -15.53
N THR A 677 -2.72 11.38 -14.28
CA THR A 677 -1.70 11.01 -13.30
C THR A 677 -1.02 9.68 -13.66
N SER A 678 0.26 9.54 -13.33
CA SER A 678 0.98 8.30 -13.51
C SER A 678 0.58 7.20 -12.51
N PHE A 679 -0.18 7.55 -11.49
CA PHE A 679 -0.66 6.60 -10.49
C PHE A 679 -1.97 5.96 -10.98
N LYS A 680 -1.88 4.72 -11.46
CA LYS A 680 -2.99 4.03 -12.14
C LYS A 680 -4.30 4.05 -11.36
N LEU A 681 -4.24 3.90 -10.03
CA LEU A 681 -5.38 3.96 -9.13
C LEU A 681 -6.15 5.28 -9.29
N ILE A 682 -5.45 6.42 -9.20
CA ILE A 682 -6.05 7.76 -9.30
C ILE A 682 -6.49 8.02 -10.75
N SER A 683 -5.68 7.62 -11.72
CA SER A 683 -5.99 7.78 -13.15
C SER A 683 -7.26 7.02 -13.54
N SER A 684 -7.44 5.78 -13.10
CA SER A 684 -8.66 4.98 -13.36
C SER A 684 -9.89 5.67 -12.77
N MET A 685 -9.80 6.19 -11.54
CA MET A 685 -10.89 6.95 -10.93
C MET A 685 -11.18 8.25 -11.70
N GLY A 686 -10.16 8.99 -12.11
CA GLY A 686 -10.30 10.21 -12.89
C GLY A 686 -11.05 9.99 -14.20
N ILE A 687 -10.72 8.93 -14.92
CA ILE A 687 -11.36 8.58 -16.20
C ILE A 687 -12.86 8.30 -16.00
N ILE A 688 -13.20 7.39 -15.08
CA ILE A 688 -14.61 7.01 -14.90
C ILE A 688 -15.45 8.18 -14.33
N LEU A 689 -14.86 9.01 -13.45
CA LEU A 689 -15.51 10.20 -12.93
C LEU A 689 -15.76 11.23 -14.03
N ALA A 690 -14.78 11.50 -14.89
CA ALA A 690 -14.95 12.43 -16.00
C ALA A 690 -16.08 11.98 -16.95
N ILE A 691 -16.10 10.70 -17.32
CA ILE A 691 -17.16 10.13 -18.18
C ILE A 691 -18.53 10.22 -17.49
N GLY A 692 -18.60 9.82 -16.21
CA GLY A 692 -19.86 9.82 -15.46
C GLY A 692 -20.44 11.21 -15.25
N LEU A 693 -19.59 12.18 -14.87
CA LEU A 693 -20.01 13.58 -14.68
C LEU A 693 -20.47 14.23 -15.97
N LEU A 694 -19.72 14.05 -17.07
CA LEU A 694 -20.12 14.55 -18.39
C LEU A 694 -21.47 13.98 -18.81
N THR A 695 -21.63 12.68 -18.70
CA THR A 695 -22.89 11.99 -19.08
C THR A 695 -24.05 12.45 -18.21
N SER A 696 -23.85 12.56 -16.91
CA SER A 696 -24.88 13.03 -15.99
C SER A 696 -25.30 14.47 -16.24
N TYR A 697 -24.35 15.34 -16.53
CA TYR A 697 -24.61 16.73 -16.89
C TYR A 697 -25.46 16.82 -18.18
N LEU A 698 -25.10 16.06 -19.24
CA LEU A 698 -25.84 16.03 -20.50
C LEU A 698 -27.25 15.47 -20.31
N LEU A 699 -27.41 14.41 -19.51
CA LEU A 699 -28.73 13.86 -19.18
C LEU A 699 -29.56 14.84 -18.33
N GLY A 700 -28.92 15.54 -17.40
CA GLY A 700 -29.59 16.60 -16.63
C GLY A 700 -30.16 17.70 -17.51
N LEU A 701 -29.40 18.20 -18.48
CA LEU A 701 -29.88 19.14 -19.47
C LEU A 701 -31.05 18.57 -20.32
N ALA A 702 -30.92 17.31 -20.76
CA ALA A 702 -31.94 16.66 -21.59
C ALA A 702 -33.26 16.40 -20.85
N PHE A 703 -33.22 16.14 -19.53
CA PHE A 703 -34.40 15.78 -18.74
C PHE A 703 -35.12 16.98 -18.12
N PHE A 704 -34.38 18.03 -17.74
CA PHE A 704 -34.92 19.14 -16.94
C PHE A 704 -35.07 20.46 -17.70
N LEU A 705 -34.31 20.71 -18.76
CA LEU A 705 -34.58 21.88 -19.62
C LEU A 705 -35.75 21.57 -20.54
N LYS A 706 -36.85 22.31 -20.35
CA LYS A 706 -38.03 22.23 -21.25
C LYS A 706 -37.69 22.70 -22.65
N LYS A 707 -38.38 22.12 -23.68
CA LYS A 707 -38.48 22.69 -25.01
C LYS A 707 -38.98 24.12 -24.89
N GLU A 708 -38.28 25.08 -25.46
CA GLU A 708 -38.88 26.37 -25.90
C GLU A 708 -39.70 26.14 -27.11
#